data_e8c9279ce3e9300a7a0e0f80609bf640
#
_entry.id   e8c9279ce3e9300a7a0e0f80609bf640
#
_cell.length_a   1.000
_cell.length_b   1.000
_cell.length_c   1.000
_cell.angle_alpha   90.00
_cell.angle_beta   90.00
_cell.angle_gamma   90.00
#
_symmetry.space_group_name_H-M   'P 1'
#
loop_
_entity.id
_entity.type
_entity.pdbx_description
1 polymer ?
#
loop_
_entity_poly.entity_id
_entity_poly.type
_entity_poly.pdbx_seq_one_letter_code
_entity_poly.pdbx_strand_id
1 'polypeptide(L)'
;MFCPDAREILNALCGRLIARASGWCFFIFRLKLNQPMNRWSLVCLSAIFLLACEPSNERRAELVDIHVKQANSYLKSGQYRAANIEARNVIQKAPEQAKGFILMAKILVDLGQYKSALGVLDQSPEQSNNNEYIAIRLEALLGRGKFATAIAELENNPSFSDAQPIHAKLLEARALIGLKEVDRAREIYQILSNQDANNQKALLGLADTAILANELETAESLLLKAGELDSENIDIGLLQAKIAIARLDFSTAEDHLSDSLIKLTNTDTITPAKATILSALAEVLVKQGRSAEALIYTQILAEAFPGFEVAQEQYRVALQAFQLGEWEKASEVLSQLLEEFPNFENAGMLLAIIQYQQGDFDTASDYLNETIDPELVHPEITRLAALSNLRSNRPQQVMDMLEAFPATNNDAKLLAIYGQSALMRGDTSKGVNALERAIELEPAIIPAYTTLASYYTEKSPPEPIKALEYLRAAYVHDNSDPALLTRLAQQLISAGEIAEAEQLITEQLTKRQRDAVSLQLAGGFYATQKDYVKATDFYEAALDSDPQNYRVALQLAVIAQLKQVGYASVLNAYSRAVSIEPQQTRAYEGMLRTAQNTEQVAAAVKRIGTLANDENTGAGVAVLAAYFSSVGEIDKAENYLGQLNDQIIDPALLERTQLNVYYASANRSFDNAQYAQAKDKIFAALRLRPKALRLLSMLTEIEIINKQYSEAEKLVAQIGKLNEPLSLQLAGDLFTAKAEIDNAIDAYSQAWEIRPNELLSKRLYALLNKTNARQAATFLQRWLTANPSSRAAAALRSRDLLVAGDFNQAIPLLERIRENTPDNVTNLNNLAWAYQQVGDARAASVAAKAYQLAPDTAAVADTYGWILYQNGEREQAIELLERAVELDSSNAEIAAHLNEAKNGA
;
A
#
# COMPACT_ATOMS: atom_id res chain seq x y z
N MET A 1 29.17 17.47 -37.17
CA MET A 1 30.28 18.40 -36.81
C MET A 1 31.16 17.67 -35.82
N PHE A 2 32.31 17.24 -36.25
CA PHE A 2 33.25 16.48 -35.43
C PHE A 2 34.12 17.43 -34.63
N CYS A 3 34.25 17.14 -33.34
CA CYS A 3 35.13 17.90 -32.41
C CYS A 3 36.61 17.45 -32.64
N PRO A 4 37.55 18.37 -32.86
CA PRO A 4 38.98 18.05 -33.14
C PRO A 4 39.78 17.60 -31.90
N ASP A 5 39.29 17.79 -30.68
CA ASP A 5 40.10 17.71 -29.43
C ASP A 5 40.27 16.29 -28.85
N ALA A 6 39.56 15.29 -29.40
CA ALA A 6 39.67 13.93 -28.87
C ALA A 6 41.02 13.25 -29.15
N ARG A 7 41.78 13.74 -30.11
CA ARG A 7 43.10 13.16 -30.50
C ARG A 7 44.23 13.63 -29.61
N GLU A 8 44.17 14.86 -29.10
CA GLU A 8 45.21 15.39 -28.21
C GLU A 8 45.04 14.83 -26.78
N ILE A 9 43.82 14.63 -26.31
CA ILE A 9 43.54 14.03 -25.00
C ILE A 9 43.98 12.55 -24.93
N LEU A 10 43.78 11.80 -26.02
CA LEU A 10 44.26 10.42 -26.11
C LEU A 10 45.78 10.30 -26.13
N ASN A 11 46.50 11.20 -26.82
CA ASN A 11 47.95 11.21 -26.84
C ASN A 11 48.57 11.63 -25.51
N ALA A 12 47.93 12.54 -24.76
CA ALA A 12 48.38 12.96 -23.44
C ALA A 12 48.18 11.86 -22.37
N LEU A 13 47.11 11.06 -22.48
CA LEU A 13 46.86 9.91 -21.60
C LEU A 13 47.76 8.71 -21.90
N CYS A 14 48.05 8.41 -23.19
CA CYS A 14 48.99 7.36 -23.56
C CYS A 14 50.43 7.70 -23.15
N GLY A 15 50.86 8.96 -23.25
CA GLY A 15 52.22 9.38 -22.89
C GLY A 15 52.50 9.27 -21.37
N ARG A 16 51.49 9.43 -20.52
CA ARG A 16 51.63 9.31 -19.04
C ARG A 16 51.56 7.87 -18.52
N LEU A 17 50.90 6.98 -19.25
CA LEU A 17 50.80 5.55 -18.92
C LEU A 17 52.02 4.75 -19.29
N ILE A 18 52.74 5.15 -20.40
CA ILE A 18 53.96 4.49 -20.85
C ILE A 18 55.19 4.81 -19.96
N ALA A 19 55.18 5.93 -19.23
CA ALA A 19 56.27 6.32 -18.32
C ALA A 19 56.32 5.57 -17.00
N ARG A 20 55.32 4.76 -16.64
CA ARG A 20 55.27 4.01 -15.39
C ARG A 20 55.32 2.48 -15.52
N ALA A 21 55.35 1.93 -16.72
CA ALA A 21 55.56 0.51 -16.93
C ALA A 21 57.05 0.20 -17.17
N SER A 22 57.62 -0.46 -16.16
CA SER A 22 59.03 -0.94 -16.17
C SER A 22 59.35 -1.77 -17.43
N GLY A 23 60.53 -1.49 -17.98
CA GLY A 23 61.44 -2.05 -18.96
C GLY A 23 61.11 -3.28 -19.83
N TRP A 24 60.05 -4.00 -19.66
CA TRP A 24 59.75 -5.24 -20.40
C TRP A 24 58.73 -5.07 -21.56
N CYS A 25 57.98 -3.99 -21.63
CA CYS A 25 57.02 -3.73 -22.71
C CYS A 25 57.63 -3.13 -23.97
N PHE A 26 58.91 -2.71 -23.94
CA PHE A 26 59.56 -2.05 -25.06
C PHE A 26 60.03 -3.01 -26.17
N PHE A 27 60.03 -4.33 -25.92
CA PHE A 27 60.55 -5.29 -26.88
C PHE A 27 59.51 -5.85 -27.89
N ILE A 28 58.24 -5.71 -27.62
CA ILE A 28 57.16 -6.28 -28.46
C ILE A 28 56.64 -5.26 -29.51
N PHE A 29 56.89 -3.98 -29.35
CA PHE A 29 56.36 -2.94 -30.26
C PHE A 29 57.23 -2.62 -31.49
N ARG A 30 58.33 -3.38 -31.75
CA ARG A 30 59.26 -3.13 -32.86
C ARG A 30 59.06 -4.06 -34.06
N LEU A 31 57.99 -4.83 -34.13
CA LEU A 31 57.61 -5.66 -35.31
C LEU A 31 56.54 -5.00 -36.14
N LYS A 32 56.98 -4.34 -37.22
CA LYS A 32 56.28 -3.96 -38.46
C LYS A 32 54.79 -4.22 -38.53
N LEU A 33 54.00 -3.18 -38.40
CA LEU A 33 52.61 -3.14 -38.82
C LEU A 33 52.49 -2.12 -40.00
N ASN A 34 52.62 -2.62 -41.21
CA ASN A 34 52.31 -1.90 -42.45
C ASN A 34 51.07 -2.50 -43.11
N GLN A 35 49.91 -2.50 -42.36
CA GLN A 35 48.58 -2.73 -42.94
C GLN A 35 47.49 -2.07 -42.07
N PRO A 36 46.38 -1.54 -42.61
CA PRO A 36 45.33 -0.88 -41.84
C PRO A 36 44.50 -1.93 -41.07
N MET A 37 44.60 -1.92 -39.77
CA MET A 37 43.80 -2.78 -38.87
C MET A 37 42.35 -2.31 -38.81
N ASN A 38 41.44 -3.26 -38.91
CA ASN A 38 40.01 -3.06 -38.82
C ASN A 38 39.58 -2.74 -37.38
N ARG A 39 38.56 -1.90 -37.15
CA ARG A 39 38.10 -1.43 -35.84
C ARG A 39 37.86 -2.54 -34.80
N TRP A 40 37.55 -3.73 -35.23
CA TRP A 40 37.33 -4.91 -34.37
C TRP A 40 38.64 -5.48 -33.77
N SER A 41 39.77 -5.35 -34.46
CA SER A 41 41.05 -5.82 -33.94
C SER A 41 41.61 -4.94 -32.82
N LEU A 42 41.26 -3.64 -32.79
CA LEU A 42 41.61 -2.72 -31.70
C LEU A 42 40.76 -2.95 -30.46
N VAL A 43 39.46 -3.29 -30.62
CA VAL A 43 38.58 -3.63 -29.52
C VAL A 43 38.97 -4.98 -28.87
N CYS A 44 39.40 -5.97 -29.69
CA CYS A 44 39.86 -7.24 -29.15
C CYS A 44 41.23 -7.10 -28.47
N LEU A 45 42.15 -6.26 -28.93
CA LEU A 45 43.42 -6.00 -28.26
C LEU A 45 43.22 -5.19 -26.94
N SER A 46 42.31 -4.24 -26.93
CA SER A 46 41.99 -3.52 -25.66
C SER A 46 41.27 -4.41 -24.67
N ALA A 47 40.40 -5.33 -25.09
CA ALA A 47 39.75 -6.32 -24.24
C ALA A 47 40.74 -7.36 -23.69
N ILE A 48 41.74 -7.79 -24.50
CA ILE A 48 42.81 -8.70 -24.06
C ILE A 48 43.79 -8.00 -23.09
N PHE A 49 44.05 -6.68 -23.27
CA PHE A 49 44.85 -5.90 -22.32
C PHE A 49 44.13 -5.62 -21.00
N LEU A 50 42.81 -5.49 -20.99
CA LEU A 50 42.03 -5.36 -19.78
C LEU A 50 41.91 -6.69 -19.01
N LEU A 51 41.88 -7.82 -19.70
CA LEU A 51 41.86 -9.16 -19.11
C LEU A 51 43.23 -9.65 -18.62
N ALA A 52 44.33 -9.07 -19.10
CA ALA A 52 45.71 -9.45 -18.72
C ALA A 52 46.23 -8.67 -17.50
N CYS A 53 45.52 -7.70 -16.96
CA CYS A 53 45.90 -6.87 -15.81
C CYS A 53 45.16 -7.19 -14.53
N GLU A 54 44.33 -8.24 -14.46
CA GLU A 54 43.81 -8.69 -13.16
C GLU A 54 44.94 -9.37 -12.36
N PRO A 55 45.27 -8.89 -11.14
CA PRO A 55 46.24 -9.57 -10.31
C PRO A 55 45.76 -10.98 -10.02
N SER A 56 46.71 -11.95 -9.97
CA SER A 56 46.38 -13.31 -9.53
C SER A 56 45.68 -13.29 -8.19
N ASN A 57 44.80 -14.26 -7.88
CA ASN A 57 44.06 -14.32 -6.61
C ASN A 57 44.99 -14.18 -5.39
N GLU A 58 46.20 -14.73 -5.43
CA GLU A 58 47.24 -14.56 -4.38
C GLU A 58 47.69 -13.09 -4.23
N ARG A 59 47.95 -12.42 -5.33
CA ARG A 59 48.37 -11.01 -5.32
C ARG A 59 47.25 -10.07 -4.91
N ARG A 60 45.96 -10.44 -5.22
CA ARG A 60 44.79 -9.73 -4.75
C ARG A 60 44.65 -9.87 -3.23
N ALA A 61 44.80 -11.06 -2.67
CA ALA A 61 44.74 -11.32 -1.22
C ALA A 61 45.86 -10.57 -0.47
N GLU A 62 47.09 -10.55 -1.01
CA GLU A 62 48.20 -9.80 -0.44
C GLU A 62 47.94 -8.28 -0.41
N LEU A 63 47.37 -7.73 -1.47
CA LEU A 63 46.95 -6.32 -1.52
C LEU A 63 45.88 -5.98 -0.50
N VAL A 64 44.87 -6.85 -0.34
CA VAL A 64 43.83 -6.72 0.67
C VAL A 64 44.46 -6.65 2.08
N ASP A 65 45.36 -7.57 2.40
CA ASP A 65 46.00 -7.58 3.71
C ASP A 65 46.89 -6.34 3.97
N ILE A 66 47.52 -5.81 2.93
CA ILE A 66 48.28 -4.55 3.01
C ILE A 66 47.35 -3.39 3.36
N HIS A 67 46.23 -3.23 2.65
CA HIS A 67 45.26 -2.17 2.90
C HIS A 67 44.62 -2.29 4.28
N VAL A 68 44.28 -3.50 4.75
CA VAL A 68 43.79 -3.73 6.12
C VAL A 68 44.81 -3.30 7.18
N LYS A 69 46.08 -3.67 7.00
CA LYS A 69 47.19 -3.26 7.93
C LYS A 69 47.37 -1.74 7.94
N GLN A 70 47.31 -1.11 6.77
CA GLN A 70 47.42 0.34 6.65
C GLN A 70 46.20 1.05 7.30
N ALA A 71 44.96 0.59 7.05
CA ALA A 71 43.79 1.15 7.69
C ALA A 71 43.89 1.07 9.23
N ASN A 72 44.29 -0.10 9.77
CA ASN A 72 44.45 -0.27 11.20
C ASN A 72 45.58 0.58 11.77
N SER A 73 46.64 0.83 11.01
CA SER A 73 47.71 1.75 11.40
C SER A 73 47.22 3.20 11.46
N TYR A 74 46.45 3.62 10.48
CA TYR A 74 45.82 4.94 10.43
C TYR A 74 44.83 5.13 11.58
N LEU A 75 43.99 4.14 11.88
CA LEU A 75 43.10 4.19 13.05
C LEU A 75 43.84 4.40 14.37
N LYS A 76 44.92 3.64 14.58
CA LYS A 76 45.74 3.78 15.80
C LYS A 76 46.39 5.16 15.94
N SER A 77 46.65 5.84 14.82
CA SER A 77 47.21 7.21 14.80
C SER A 77 46.16 8.32 14.71
N GLY A 78 44.85 7.99 14.85
CA GLY A 78 43.76 8.97 14.78
C GLY A 78 43.50 9.53 13.37
N GLN A 79 44.00 8.89 12.33
CA GLN A 79 43.89 9.34 10.93
C GLN A 79 42.68 8.66 10.24
N TYR A 80 41.48 9.00 10.67
CA TYR A 80 40.25 8.35 10.23
C TYR A 80 39.94 8.52 8.72
N ARG A 81 40.30 9.68 8.13
CA ARG A 81 40.11 9.93 6.69
C ARG A 81 40.95 8.99 5.84
N ALA A 82 42.22 8.77 6.21
CA ALA A 82 43.13 7.85 5.54
C ALA A 82 42.65 6.39 5.74
N ALA A 83 42.24 6.02 6.96
CA ALA A 83 41.69 4.70 7.26
C ALA A 83 40.44 4.37 6.40
N ASN A 84 39.53 5.33 6.21
CA ASN A 84 38.33 5.19 5.38
C ASN A 84 38.68 4.90 3.89
N ILE A 85 39.70 5.59 3.35
CA ILE A 85 40.17 5.34 1.98
C ILE A 85 40.68 3.91 1.83
N GLU A 86 41.49 3.45 2.82
CA GLU A 86 42.03 2.09 2.76
C GLU A 86 40.92 1.02 2.93
N ALA A 87 39.94 1.23 3.77
CA ALA A 87 38.79 0.33 3.90
C ALA A 87 38.00 0.23 2.59
N ARG A 88 37.77 1.35 1.88
CA ARG A 88 37.17 1.33 0.53
C ARG A 88 38.01 0.54 -0.46
N ASN A 89 39.31 0.65 -0.41
CA ASN A 89 40.23 -0.12 -1.25
C ASN A 89 40.08 -1.63 -0.99
N VAL A 90 39.90 -2.03 0.27
CA VAL A 90 39.63 -3.45 0.64
C VAL A 90 38.31 -3.93 0.00
N ILE A 91 37.22 -3.18 0.17
CA ILE A 91 35.90 -3.52 -0.40
C ILE A 91 35.97 -3.61 -1.93
N GLN A 92 36.63 -2.66 -2.58
CA GLN A 92 36.78 -2.65 -4.04
C GLN A 92 37.56 -3.86 -4.57
N LYS A 93 38.58 -4.30 -3.82
CA LYS A 93 39.44 -5.42 -4.24
C LYS A 93 38.90 -6.79 -3.90
N ALA A 94 38.10 -6.89 -2.84
CA ALA A 94 37.49 -8.15 -2.37
C ALA A 94 36.04 -7.92 -1.89
N PRO A 95 35.11 -7.56 -2.81
CA PRO A 95 33.71 -7.29 -2.45
C PRO A 95 32.97 -8.55 -1.96
N GLU A 96 33.53 -9.72 -2.23
CA GLU A 96 33.04 -11.02 -1.77
C GLU A 96 33.42 -11.36 -0.33
N GLN A 97 34.25 -10.54 0.34
CA GLN A 97 34.74 -10.80 1.71
C GLN A 97 34.16 -9.78 2.69
N ALA A 98 33.68 -10.25 3.84
CA ALA A 98 33.16 -9.42 4.91
C ALA A 98 34.18 -8.42 5.50
N LYS A 99 35.48 -8.74 5.44
CA LYS A 99 36.57 -8.03 6.11
C LYS A 99 36.60 -6.53 5.80
N GLY A 100 36.34 -6.14 4.54
CA GLY A 100 36.31 -4.74 4.12
C GLY A 100 35.12 -3.98 4.69
N PHE A 101 33.94 -4.61 4.68
CA PHE A 101 32.72 -4.05 5.23
C PHE A 101 32.81 -3.88 6.75
N ILE A 102 33.33 -4.87 7.46
CA ILE A 102 33.54 -4.83 8.91
C ILE A 102 34.49 -3.69 9.27
N LEU A 103 35.63 -3.57 8.57
CA LEU A 103 36.60 -2.50 8.78
C LEU A 103 36.01 -1.12 8.52
N MET A 104 35.24 -0.96 7.46
CA MET A 104 34.54 0.28 7.14
C MET A 104 33.51 0.61 8.22
N ALA A 105 32.69 -0.36 8.63
CA ALA A 105 31.69 -0.16 9.66
C ALA A 105 32.33 0.24 11.00
N LYS A 106 33.47 -0.37 11.36
CA LYS A 106 34.23 0.02 12.55
C LYS A 106 34.66 1.49 12.51
N ILE A 107 35.23 1.92 11.37
CA ILE A 107 35.62 3.34 11.19
C ILE A 107 34.40 4.24 11.34
N LEU A 108 33.24 3.86 10.78
CA LEU A 108 32.02 4.63 10.86
C LEU A 108 31.45 4.68 12.29
N VAL A 109 31.56 3.59 13.07
CA VAL A 109 31.21 3.57 14.50
C VAL A 109 32.10 4.52 15.30
N ASP A 110 33.41 4.45 15.09
CA ASP A 110 34.40 5.33 15.75
C ASP A 110 34.18 6.82 15.39
N LEU A 111 33.54 7.10 14.24
CA LEU A 111 33.12 8.43 13.79
C LEU A 111 31.71 8.83 14.22
N GLY A 112 30.98 7.97 14.92
CA GLY A 112 29.59 8.23 15.31
C GLY A 112 28.56 8.12 14.19
N GLN A 113 28.97 7.65 13.02
CA GLN A 113 28.09 7.47 11.85
C GLN A 113 27.38 6.12 11.90
N TYR A 114 26.64 5.88 12.98
CA TYR A 114 26.06 4.57 13.29
C TYR A 114 25.06 4.05 12.25
N LYS A 115 24.21 4.93 11.68
CA LYS A 115 23.28 4.56 10.60
C LYS A 115 24.03 4.06 9.37
N SER A 116 25.08 4.77 8.96
CA SER A 116 25.93 4.38 7.83
C SER A 116 26.69 3.09 8.12
N ALA A 117 27.16 2.89 9.36
CA ALA A 117 27.83 1.66 9.78
C ALA A 117 26.91 0.44 9.62
N LEU A 118 25.66 0.52 10.09
CA LEU A 118 24.65 -0.54 9.91
C LEU A 118 24.38 -0.80 8.43
N GLY A 119 24.19 0.25 7.62
CA GLY A 119 23.96 0.11 6.17
C GLY A 119 25.13 -0.54 5.42
N VAL A 120 26.37 -0.31 5.87
CA VAL A 120 27.56 -1.00 5.32
C VAL A 120 27.60 -2.46 5.75
N LEU A 121 27.26 -2.78 7.00
CA LEU A 121 27.18 -4.15 7.50
C LEU A 121 26.10 -4.96 6.78
N ASP A 122 24.96 -4.36 6.51
CA ASP A 122 23.84 -5.02 5.79
C ASP A 122 24.22 -5.41 4.35
N GLN A 123 25.20 -4.73 3.75
CA GLN A 123 25.78 -5.08 2.44
C GLN A 123 26.86 -6.16 2.49
N SER A 124 27.27 -6.59 3.68
CA SER A 124 28.32 -7.60 3.84
C SER A 124 27.85 -8.98 3.37
N PRO A 125 28.68 -9.73 2.61
CA PRO A 125 28.30 -11.06 2.10
C PRO A 125 28.19 -12.14 3.19
N GLU A 126 28.82 -11.94 4.37
CA GLU A 126 28.79 -12.88 5.50
C GLU A 126 28.25 -12.18 6.74
N GLN A 127 26.99 -12.47 7.10
CA GLN A 127 26.30 -11.74 8.17
C GLN A 127 26.31 -12.48 9.53
N SER A 128 26.19 -13.80 9.60
CA SER A 128 25.76 -14.47 10.84
C SER A 128 26.82 -15.22 11.64
N ASN A 129 28.05 -15.38 11.16
CA ASN A 129 29.06 -16.21 11.83
C ASN A 129 30.36 -15.51 12.21
N ASN A 130 30.43 -14.18 12.09
CA ASN A 130 31.62 -13.41 12.37
C ASN A 130 31.43 -12.60 13.65
N ASN A 131 32.17 -12.93 14.71
CA ASN A 131 32.08 -12.26 16.00
C ASN A 131 32.42 -10.74 15.92
N GLU A 132 33.32 -10.34 15.04
CA GLU A 132 33.70 -8.94 14.87
C GLU A 132 32.54 -8.17 14.19
N TYR A 133 31.86 -8.78 13.20
CA TYR A 133 30.65 -8.24 12.59
C TYR A 133 29.55 -7.99 13.63
N ILE A 134 29.27 -9.00 14.48
CA ILE A 134 28.22 -8.90 15.50
C ILE A 134 28.60 -7.80 16.52
N ALA A 135 29.85 -7.77 16.99
CA ALA A 135 30.30 -6.76 17.95
C ALA A 135 30.11 -5.33 17.42
N ILE A 136 30.55 -5.05 16.19
CA ILE A 136 30.46 -3.72 15.59
C ILE A 136 28.99 -3.35 15.33
N ARG A 137 28.16 -4.32 14.91
CA ARG A 137 26.73 -4.11 14.72
C ARG A 137 26.04 -3.74 16.03
N LEU A 138 26.34 -4.44 17.11
CA LEU A 138 25.84 -4.12 18.45
C LEU A 138 26.31 -2.74 18.92
N GLU A 139 27.57 -2.39 18.72
CA GLU A 139 28.08 -1.05 19.05
C GLU A 139 27.37 0.04 18.24
N ALA A 140 27.10 -0.20 16.96
CA ALA A 140 26.35 0.72 16.12
C ALA A 140 24.89 0.86 16.58
N LEU A 141 24.23 -0.22 16.97
CA LEU A 141 22.88 -0.20 17.55
C LEU A 141 22.84 0.60 18.84
N LEU A 142 23.82 0.35 19.77
CA LEU A 142 23.93 1.09 21.03
C LEU A 142 24.18 2.58 20.78
N GLY A 143 25.05 2.91 19.83
CA GLY A 143 25.35 4.29 19.47
C GLY A 143 24.15 5.01 18.84
N ARG A 144 23.21 4.27 18.21
CA ARG A 144 21.94 4.80 17.73
C ARG A 144 20.86 4.87 18.80
N GLY A 145 21.10 4.36 20.02
CA GLY A 145 20.11 4.26 21.08
C GLY A 145 19.12 3.11 20.90
N LYS A 146 19.34 2.16 19.95
CA LYS A 146 18.51 0.97 19.73
C LYS A 146 18.83 -0.12 20.76
N PHE A 147 18.58 0.19 22.01
CA PHE A 147 19.00 -0.64 23.13
C PHE A 147 18.24 -1.98 23.19
N ALA A 148 16.92 -1.96 22.98
CA ALA A 148 16.11 -3.17 22.97
C ALA A 148 16.48 -4.09 21.80
N THR A 149 16.70 -3.54 20.60
CA THR A 149 17.18 -4.31 19.44
C THR A 149 18.55 -4.90 19.69
N ALA A 150 19.46 -4.17 20.37
CA ALA A 150 20.79 -4.68 20.69
C ALA A 150 20.71 -5.87 21.65
N ILE A 151 19.82 -5.85 22.65
CA ILE A 151 19.58 -7.00 23.56
C ILE A 151 19.02 -8.17 22.78
N ALA A 152 17.98 -7.97 21.96
CA ALA A 152 17.40 -9.03 21.14
C ALA A 152 18.44 -9.65 20.17
N GLU A 153 19.33 -8.84 19.61
CA GLU A 153 20.41 -9.33 18.74
C GLU A 153 21.44 -10.14 19.52
N LEU A 154 21.76 -9.77 20.76
CA LEU A 154 22.60 -10.59 21.66
C LEU A 154 21.97 -11.95 21.96
N GLU A 155 20.67 -11.98 22.26
CA GLU A 155 19.91 -13.20 22.52
C GLU A 155 19.84 -14.11 21.28
N ASN A 156 19.71 -13.54 20.09
CA ASN A 156 19.67 -14.26 18.81
C ASN A 156 21.05 -14.77 18.35
N ASN A 157 22.15 -14.32 18.96
CA ASN A 157 23.52 -14.69 18.64
C ASN A 157 24.24 -15.35 19.82
N PRO A 158 23.78 -16.50 20.35
CA PRO A 158 24.40 -17.14 21.51
C PRO A 158 25.85 -17.56 21.25
N SER A 159 26.24 -17.88 20.01
CA SER A 159 27.61 -18.19 19.63
C SER A 159 28.59 -17.04 19.87
N PHE A 160 28.17 -15.77 19.71
CA PHE A 160 28.95 -14.60 20.06
C PHE A 160 29.12 -14.47 21.57
N SER A 161 28.04 -14.66 22.34
CA SER A 161 28.05 -14.59 23.80
C SER A 161 28.93 -15.70 24.41
N ASP A 162 28.93 -16.88 23.82
CA ASP A 162 29.79 -18.00 24.25
C ASP A 162 31.27 -17.75 23.92
N ALA A 163 31.56 -17.18 22.74
CA ALA A 163 32.92 -16.90 22.29
C ALA A 163 33.53 -15.66 22.96
N GLN A 164 32.71 -14.67 23.32
CA GLN A 164 33.15 -13.41 23.91
C GLN A 164 32.29 -12.99 25.12
N PRO A 165 32.22 -13.79 26.19
CA PRO A 165 31.24 -13.60 27.27
C PRO A 165 31.38 -12.27 28.02
N ILE A 166 32.60 -11.79 28.22
CA ILE A 166 32.84 -10.51 28.90
C ILE A 166 32.37 -9.35 28.00
N HIS A 167 32.68 -9.40 26.70
CA HIS A 167 32.30 -8.36 25.76
C HIS A 167 30.79 -8.29 25.58
N ALA A 168 30.14 -9.45 25.42
CA ALA A 168 28.67 -9.54 25.31
C ALA A 168 27.99 -8.93 26.56
N LYS A 169 28.45 -9.27 27.75
CA LYS A 169 27.94 -8.70 29.01
C LYS A 169 28.15 -7.20 29.16
N LEU A 170 29.28 -6.68 28.69
CA LEU A 170 29.53 -5.22 28.69
C LEU A 170 28.55 -4.50 27.73
N LEU A 171 28.26 -5.08 26.55
CA LEU A 171 27.31 -4.50 25.61
C LEU A 171 25.87 -4.59 26.15
N GLU A 172 25.51 -5.71 26.80
CA GLU A 172 24.22 -5.90 27.47
C GLU A 172 24.02 -4.84 28.57
N ALA A 173 25.00 -4.66 29.44
CA ALA A 173 24.92 -3.68 30.52
C ALA A 173 24.78 -2.24 29.99
N ARG A 174 25.50 -1.89 28.90
CA ARG A 174 25.35 -0.59 28.25
C ARG A 174 23.94 -0.41 27.67
N ALA A 175 23.36 -1.44 27.06
CA ALA A 175 22.00 -1.41 26.56
C ALA A 175 20.98 -1.18 27.70
N LEU A 176 21.13 -1.88 28.83
CA LEU A 176 20.30 -1.73 30.02
C LEU A 176 20.34 -0.32 30.61
N ILE A 177 21.51 0.33 30.64
CA ILE A 177 21.61 1.74 31.04
C ILE A 177 20.76 2.61 30.11
N GLY A 178 20.85 2.39 28.81
CA GLY A 178 20.04 3.11 27.84
C GLY A 178 18.51 2.90 28.00
N LEU A 179 18.09 1.71 28.43
CA LEU A 179 16.70 1.38 28.78
C LEU A 179 16.29 1.88 30.17
N LYS A 180 17.18 2.57 30.91
CA LYS A 180 16.99 3.04 32.28
C LYS A 180 16.85 1.92 33.33
N GLU A 181 17.28 0.70 32.98
CA GLU A 181 17.32 -0.45 33.88
C GLU A 181 18.66 -0.50 34.62
N VAL A 182 18.97 0.59 35.34
CA VAL A 182 20.27 0.86 35.96
C VAL A 182 20.68 -0.23 36.96
N ASP A 183 19.74 -0.76 37.73
CA ASP A 183 20.03 -1.80 38.74
C ASP A 183 20.51 -3.09 38.10
N ARG A 184 19.85 -3.53 36.99
CA ARG A 184 20.26 -4.73 36.23
C ARG A 184 21.65 -4.54 35.60
N ALA A 185 21.89 -3.35 35.05
CA ALA A 185 23.22 -3.03 34.50
C ALA A 185 24.29 -3.08 35.57
N ARG A 186 24.02 -2.53 36.76
CA ARG A 186 24.94 -2.56 37.93
C ARG A 186 25.26 -4.00 38.34
N GLU A 187 24.28 -4.88 38.41
CA GLU A 187 24.50 -6.31 38.73
C GLU A 187 25.48 -6.94 37.73
N ILE A 188 25.31 -6.70 36.44
CA ILE A 188 26.21 -7.26 35.41
C ILE A 188 27.65 -6.72 35.61
N TYR A 189 27.80 -5.41 35.76
CA TYR A 189 29.12 -4.82 35.99
C TYR A 189 29.75 -5.34 37.29
N GLN A 190 28.97 -5.56 38.36
CA GLN A 190 29.47 -6.12 39.61
C GLN A 190 29.96 -7.56 39.44
N ILE A 191 29.22 -8.39 38.66
CA ILE A 191 29.65 -9.74 38.32
C ILE A 191 31.00 -9.70 37.58
N LEU A 192 31.13 -8.84 36.57
CA LEU A 192 32.36 -8.71 35.78
C LEU A 192 33.54 -8.20 36.64
N SER A 193 33.31 -7.25 37.51
CA SER A 193 34.35 -6.73 38.43
C SER A 193 34.74 -7.75 39.51
N ASN A 194 33.81 -8.61 39.94
CA ASN A 194 34.12 -9.71 40.84
C ASN A 194 34.91 -10.85 40.20
N GLN A 195 34.68 -11.08 38.90
CA GLN A 195 35.46 -12.07 38.11
C GLN A 195 36.87 -11.58 37.81
N ASP A 196 37.03 -10.29 37.52
CA ASP A 196 38.28 -9.66 37.28
C ASP A 196 38.30 -8.25 37.90
N ALA A 197 38.95 -8.09 39.03
CA ALA A 197 39.05 -6.81 39.74
C ALA A 197 39.79 -5.72 38.93
N ASN A 198 40.55 -6.11 37.91
CA ASN A 198 41.24 -5.23 36.98
C ASN A 198 40.47 -4.95 35.69
N ASN A 199 39.21 -5.36 35.57
CA ASN A 199 38.35 -5.05 34.45
C ASN A 199 37.94 -3.57 34.47
N GLN A 200 38.78 -2.71 33.88
CA GLN A 200 38.58 -1.26 33.87
C GLN A 200 37.22 -0.87 33.30
N LYS A 201 36.72 -1.55 32.22
CA LYS A 201 35.39 -1.26 31.65
C LYS A 201 34.26 -1.56 32.62
N ALA A 202 34.39 -2.61 33.43
CA ALA A 202 33.41 -2.91 34.47
C ALA A 202 33.42 -1.87 35.57
N LEU A 203 34.60 -1.41 36.00
CA LEU A 203 34.76 -0.35 37.01
C LEU A 203 34.16 0.98 36.54
N LEU A 204 34.38 1.36 35.25
CA LEU A 204 33.80 2.56 34.64
C LEU A 204 32.27 2.45 34.56
N GLY A 205 31.74 1.27 34.17
CA GLY A 205 30.32 1.02 34.17
C GLY A 205 29.68 1.10 35.57
N LEU A 206 30.34 0.56 36.58
CA LEU A 206 29.92 0.71 37.98
C LEU A 206 29.92 2.18 38.43
N ALA A 207 30.94 2.93 38.04
CA ALA A 207 31.03 4.37 38.38
C ALA A 207 29.88 5.14 37.68
N ASP A 208 29.61 4.89 36.40
CA ASP A 208 28.50 5.54 35.71
C ASP A 208 27.12 5.19 36.33
N THR A 209 26.86 3.91 36.67
CA THR A 209 25.65 3.53 37.41
C THR A 209 25.54 4.17 38.79
N ALA A 210 26.67 4.36 39.50
CA ALA A 210 26.70 5.05 40.78
C ALA A 210 26.42 6.56 40.62
N ILE A 211 26.94 7.21 39.58
CA ILE A 211 26.58 8.60 39.24
C ILE A 211 25.07 8.73 38.98
N LEU A 212 24.53 7.83 38.18
CA LEU A 212 23.09 7.83 37.88
C LEU A 212 22.20 7.63 39.12
N ALA A 213 22.69 6.91 40.11
CA ALA A 213 22.01 6.74 41.40
C ALA A 213 22.37 7.85 42.44
N ASN A 214 23.12 8.86 42.03
CA ASN A 214 23.64 9.95 42.92
C ASN A 214 24.52 9.48 44.08
N GLU A 215 25.21 8.34 43.90
CA GLU A 215 26.19 7.77 44.85
C GLU A 215 27.59 8.26 44.52
N LEU A 216 27.85 9.59 44.62
CA LEU A 216 29.01 10.25 44.04
C LEU A 216 30.35 9.80 44.68
N GLU A 217 30.40 9.53 45.99
CA GLU A 217 31.60 9.06 46.72
C GLU A 217 31.96 7.64 46.28
N THR A 218 30.97 6.77 46.03
CA THR A 218 31.22 5.44 45.50
C THR A 218 31.78 5.51 44.09
N ALA A 219 31.24 6.41 43.26
CA ALA A 219 31.71 6.62 41.88
C ALA A 219 33.16 7.11 41.86
N GLU A 220 33.54 8.07 42.70
CA GLU A 220 34.93 8.55 42.83
C GLU A 220 35.91 7.43 43.23
N SER A 221 35.53 6.60 44.20
CA SER A 221 36.36 5.46 44.62
C SER A 221 36.60 4.46 43.47
N LEU A 222 35.57 4.22 42.62
CA LEU A 222 35.66 3.35 41.47
C LEU A 222 36.52 3.96 40.36
N LEU A 223 36.39 5.27 40.12
CA LEU A 223 37.19 5.99 39.11
C LEU A 223 38.65 6.07 39.52
N LEU A 224 38.98 6.20 40.83
CA LEU A 224 40.33 6.15 41.32
C LEU A 224 41.00 4.80 40.99
N LYS A 225 40.30 3.70 41.26
CA LYS A 225 40.77 2.34 40.92
C LYS A 225 40.91 2.14 39.43
N ALA A 226 39.97 2.66 38.61
CA ALA A 226 40.05 2.60 37.15
C ALA A 226 41.24 3.38 36.61
N GLY A 227 41.61 4.54 37.23
CA GLY A 227 42.75 5.37 36.89
C GLY A 227 44.09 4.73 37.22
N GLU A 228 44.17 3.91 38.27
CA GLU A 228 45.37 3.13 38.60
C GLU A 228 45.70 2.07 37.53
N LEU A 229 44.72 1.60 36.78
CA LEU A 229 44.89 0.61 35.72
C LEU A 229 45.30 1.27 34.39
N ASP A 230 44.66 2.36 34.01
CA ASP A 230 45.00 3.15 32.84
C ASP A 230 44.56 4.61 33.04
N SER A 231 45.53 5.47 33.31
CA SER A 231 45.31 6.92 33.54
C SER A 231 45.00 7.70 32.27
N GLU A 232 45.31 7.13 31.09
CA GLU A 232 45.09 7.79 29.81
C GLU A 232 43.68 7.60 29.26
N ASN A 233 42.85 6.77 29.92
CA ASN A 233 41.48 6.53 29.51
C ASN A 233 40.60 7.78 29.67
N ILE A 234 40.09 8.32 28.57
CA ILE A 234 39.31 9.56 28.54
C ILE A 234 37.96 9.46 29.26
N ASP A 235 37.38 8.26 29.35
CA ASP A 235 36.10 8.06 30.05
C ASP A 235 36.20 8.37 31.54
N ILE A 236 37.37 8.24 32.12
CA ILE A 236 37.60 8.60 33.52
C ILE A 236 37.37 10.10 33.73
N GLY A 237 37.99 10.94 32.91
CA GLY A 237 37.86 12.39 33.01
C GLY A 237 36.41 12.85 32.69
N LEU A 238 35.74 12.21 31.75
CA LEU A 238 34.33 12.48 31.46
C LEU A 238 33.43 12.15 32.67
N LEU A 239 33.64 11.03 33.34
CA LEU A 239 32.83 10.63 34.50
C LEU A 239 33.20 11.50 35.74
N GLN A 240 34.47 11.88 35.90
CA GLN A 240 34.88 12.83 36.93
C GLN A 240 34.23 14.21 36.74
N ALA A 241 34.20 14.68 35.49
CA ALA A 241 33.49 15.92 35.16
C ALA A 241 31.97 15.82 35.43
N LYS A 242 31.32 14.68 35.15
CA LYS A 242 29.90 14.46 35.52
C LYS A 242 29.69 14.57 37.03
N ILE A 243 30.60 14.03 37.85
CA ILE A 243 30.54 14.13 39.32
C ILE A 243 30.70 15.61 39.77
N ALA A 244 31.69 16.33 39.21
CA ALA A 244 31.91 17.73 39.53
C ALA A 244 30.69 18.60 39.13
N ILE A 245 30.09 18.35 37.98
CA ILE A 245 28.86 19.03 37.54
C ILE A 245 27.67 18.72 38.50
N ALA A 246 27.52 17.47 38.93
CA ALA A 246 26.49 17.09 39.91
C ALA A 246 26.67 17.81 41.26
N ARG A 247 27.90 18.13 41.62
CA ARG A 247 28.23 18.93 42.81
C ARG A 247 28.20 20.46 42.57
N LEU A 248 27.86 20.88 41.37
CA LEU A 248 27.91 22.28 40.92
C LEU A 248 29.32 22.91 40.96
N ASP A 249 30.39 22.10 41.01
CA ASP A 249 31.79 22.51 40.92
C ASP A 249 32.21 22.56 39.43
N PHE A 250 31.84 23.66 38.80
CA PHE A 250 32.09 23.86 37.38
C PHE A 250 33.59 24.09 37.06
N SER A 251 34.38 24.55 38.03
CA SER A 251 35.83 24.73 37.86
C SER A 251 36.53 23.40 37.70
N THR A 252 36.30 22.49 38.66
CA THR A 252 36.85 21.13 38.61
C THR A 252 36.33 20.33 37.41
N ALA A 253 35.09 20.56 37.00
CA ALA A 253 34.56 19.96 35.78
C ALA A 253 35.30 20.42 34.51
N GLU A 254 35.61 21.74 34.43
CA GLU A 254 36.38 22.29 33.29
C GLU A 254 37.78 21.68 33.23
N ASP A 255 38.47 21.54 34.37
CA ASP A 255 39.81 20.95 34.45
C ASP A 255 39.79 19.50 33.90
N HIS A 256 38.87 18.65 34.37
CA HIS A 256 38.78 17.26 33.91
C HIS A 256 38.42 17.13 32.41
N LEU A 257 37.56 18.00 31.90
CA LEU A 257 37.18 18.01 30.49
C LEU A 257 38.34 18.51 29.62
N SER A 258 39.08 19.55 30.08
CA SER A 258 40.23 20.09 29.37
C SER A 258 41.37 19.09 29.28
N ASP A 259 41.67 18.39 30.36
CA ASP A 259 42.67 17.32 30.38
C ASP A 259 42.27 16.17 29.43
N SER A 260 41.00 15.80 29.40
CA SER A 260 40.47 14.80 28.48
C SER A 260 40.55 15.24 27.01
N LEU A 261 40.33 16.54 26.75
CA LEU A 261 40.43 17.09 25.38
C LEU A 261 41.90 17.06 24.90
N ILE A 262 42.85 17.34 25.77
CA ILE A 262 44.29 17.28 25.44
C ILE A 262 44.70 15.87 25.00
N LYS A 263 44.16 14.83 25.63
CA LYS A 263 44.43 13.43 25.27
C LYS A 263 43.90 13.07 23.87
N LEU A 264 42.93 13.83 23.33
CA LEU A 264 42.29 13.61 22.01
C LEU A 264 42.83 14.51 20.90
N THR A 265 43.91 15.26 21.11
CA THR A 265 44.38 16.28 20.15
C THR A 265 44.91 15.70 18.83
N ASN A 266 45.22 14.42 18.75
CA ASN A 266 45.85 13.80 17.57
C ASN A 266 44.87 13.25 16.51
N THR A 267 43.58 13.52 16.61
CA THR A 267 42.58 13.02 15.61
C THR A 267 42.41 14.01 14.46
N ASP A 268 42.39 13.50 13.22
CA ASP A 268 42.21 14.30 11.98
C ASP A 268 40.74 14.69 11.72
N THR A 269 39.86 14.27 12.62
CA THR A 269 38.43 14.55 12.58
C THR A 269 37.81 14.57 13.98
N ILE A 270 36.60 15.11 14.13
CA ILE A 270 35.89 15.09 15.41
C ILE A 270 35.23 13.75 15.60
N THR A 271 35.63 13.01 16.61
CA THR A 271 34.98 11.77 17.08
C THR A 271 33.86 12.09 18.05
N PRO A 272 32.89 11.16 18.30
CA PRO A 272 31.85 11.34 19.30
C PRO A 272 32.36 11.73 20.67
N ALA A 273 33.44 11.10 21.13
CA ALA A 273 34.06 11.42 22.40
C ALA A 273 34.56 12.87 22.43
N LYS A 274 35.24 13.32 21.37
CA LYS A 274 35.71 14.72 21.25
C LYS A 274 34.56 15.70 21.20
N ALA A 275 33.48 15.38 20.46
CA ALA A 275 32.27 16.20 20.38
C ALA A 275 31.61 16.32 21.77
N THR A 276 31.50 15.21 22.51
CA THR A 276 30.93 15.19 23.87
C THR A 276 31.73 16.09 24.82
N ILE A 277 33.07 16.02 24.80
CA ILE A 277 33.92 16.86 25.64
C ILE A 277 33.76 18.34 25.27
N LEU A 278 33.79 18.70 23.98
CA LEU A 278 33.65 20.07 23.52
C LEU A 278 32.26 20.64 23.89
N SER A 279 31.20 19.86 23.77
CA SER A 279 29.84 20.25 24.18
C SER A 279 29.75 20.45 25.70
N ALA A 280 30.32 19.53 26.49
CA ALA A 280 30.35 19.64 27.96
C ALA A 280 31.17 20.86 28.43
N LEU A 281 32.32 21.15 27.80
CA LEU A 281 33.11 22.35 28.07
C LEU A 281 32.32 23.62 27.79
N ALA A 282 31.63 23.68 26.65
CA ALA A 282 30.78 24.83 26.31
C ALA A 282 29.69 25.03 27.36
N GLU A 283 29.02 23.97 27.79
CA GLU A 283 27.98 24.04 28.82
C GLU A 283 28.53 24.51 30.17
N VAL A 284 29.63 23.94 30.64
CA VAL A 284 30.29 24.30 31.90
C VAL A 284 30.69 25.76 31.89
N LEU A 285 31.30 26.26 30.79
CA LEU A 285 31.67 27.66 30.64
C LEU A 285 30.47 28.62 30.67
N VAL A 286 29.37 28.24 30.04
CA VAL A 286 28.11 29.02 30.12
C VAL A 286 27.61 29.08 31.56
N LYS A 287 27.67 27.96 32.31
CA LYS A 287 27.29 27.93 33.74
C LYS A 287 28.18 28.78 34.62
N GLN A 288 29.45 28.94 34.23
CA GLN A 288 30.40 29.87 34.89
C GLN A 288 30.20 31.34 34.47
N GLY A 289 29.30 31.65 33.50
CA GLY A 289 29.12 32.99 32.94
C GLY A 289 30.14 33.37 31.87
N ARG A 290 31.00 32.45 31.42
CA ARG A 290 32.06 32.65 30.42
C ARG A 290 31.60 32.32 28.99
N SER A 291 30.47 32.90 28.57
CA SER A 291 29.82 32.57 27.29
C SER A 291 30.70 32.88 26.05
N ALA A 292 31.59 33.86 26.13
CA ALA A 292 32.52 34.17 25.03
C ALA A 292 33.54 33.05 24.78
N GLU A 293 34.00 32.37 25.84
CA GLU A 293 34.91 31.24 25.75
C GLU A 293 34.16 29.96 25.31
N ALA A 294 32.91 29.77 25.76
CA ALA A 294 32.05 28.68 25.30
C ALA A 294 31.83 28.72 23.78
N LEU A 295 31.78 29.94 23.19
CA LEU A 295 31.59 30.10 21.74
C LEU A 295 32.73 29.49 20.94
N ILE A 296 33.95 29.46 21.45
CA ILE A 296 35.13 28.85 20.78
C ILE A 296 34.86 27.35 20.55
N TYR A 297 34.41 26.65 21.58
CA TYR A 297 34.16 25.20 21.50
C TYR A 297 32.95 24.87 20.63
N THR A 298 31.90 25.68 20.67
CA THR A 298 30.75 25.52 19.76
C THR A 298 31.11 25.80 18.30
N GLN A 299 32.03 26.77 18.06
CA GLN A 299 32.53 27.06 16.70
C GLN A 299 33.40 25.91 16.17
N ILE A 300 34.25 25.29 17.00
CA ILE A 300 35.03 24.10 16.61
C ILE A 300 34.08 22.95 16.20
N LEU A 301 32.98 22.77 16.92
CA LEU A 301 31.98 21.77 16.57
C LEU A 301 31.26 22.10 15.24
N ALA A 302 30.94 23.37 15.01
CA ALA A 302 30.30 23.83 13.79
C ALA A 302 31.22 23.68 12.56
N GLU A 303 32.50 24.04 12.68
CA GLU A 303 33.51 23.90 11.61
C GLU A 303 33.78 22.45 11.20
N ALA A 304 33.58 21.52 12.13
CA ALA A 304 33.76 20.08 11.84
C ALA A 304 32.69 19.49 10.93
N PHE A 305 31.56 20.12 10.87
CA PHE A 305 30.42 19.74 10.03
C PHE A 305 30.08 20.88 9.05
N PRO A 306 30.91 21.12 8.03
CA PRO A 306 30.69 22.20 7.05
C PRO A 306 29.31 22.02 6.39
N GLY A 307 28.48 23.04 6.49
CA GLY A 307 27.08 23.02 6.05
C GLY A 307 26.05 22.84 7.17
N PHE A 308 26.44 22.38 8.35
CA PHE A 308 25.50 22.22 9.48
C PHE A 308 24.90 23.56 9.95
N GLU A 309 25.69 24.64 9.98
CA GLU A 309 25.16 25.99 10.28
C GLU A 309 24.18 26.46 9.21
N VAL A 310 24.48 26.20 7.92
CA VAL A 310 23.58 26.54 6.81
C VAL A 310 22.30 25.75 6.93
N ALA A 311 22.41 24.44 7.20
CA ALA A 311 21.26 23.58 7.40
C ALA A 311 20.40 23.99 8.61
N GLN A 312 21.03 24.37 9.72
CA GLN A 312 20.32 24.89 10.90
C GLN A 312 19.62 26.21 10.62
N GLU A 313 20.26 27.13 9.90
CA GLU A 313 19.65 28.40 9.53
C GLU A 313 18.45 28.20 8.57
N GLN A 314 18.60 27.36 7.56
CA GLN A 314 17.48 27.00 6.67
C GLN A 314 16.34 26.35 7.46
N TYR A 315 16.64 25.43 8.37
CA TYR A 315 15.62 24.82 9.22
C TYR A 315 14.94 25.86 10.13
N ARG A 316 15.68 26.82 10.69
CA ARG A 316 15.12 27.92 11.50
C ARG A 316 14.17 28.81 10.67
N VAL A 317 14.54 29.12 9.43
CA VAL A 317 13.68 29.87 8.50
C VAL A 317 12.40 29.08 8.21
N ALA A 318 12.52 27.80 7.93
CA ALA A 318 11.37 26.92 7.70
C ALA A 318 10.45 26.81 8.92
N LEU A 319 11.03 26.66 10.12
CA LEU A 319 10.27 26.61 11.37
C LEU A 319 9.52 27.92 11.64
N GLN A 320 10.13 29.06 11.34
CA GLN A 320 9.49 30.36 11.46
C GLN A 320 8.32 30.49 10.46
N ALA A 321 8.52 30.09 9.20
CA ALA A 321 7.46 30.08 8.20
C ALA A 321 6.31 29.16 8.63
N PHE A 322 6.61 27.98 9.16
CA PHE A 322 5.63 27.04 9.73
C PHE A 322 4.79 27.68 10.85
N GLN A 323 5.45 28.38 11.81
CA GLN A 323 4.77 29.06 12.91
C GLN A 323 3.86 30.23 12.44
N LEU A 324 4.19 30.84 11.32
CA LEU A 324 3.39 31.90 10.69
C LEU A 324 2.26 31.35 9.81
N GLY A 325 2.16 30.02 9.62
CA GLY A 325 1.17 29.39 8.74
C GLY A 325 1.52 29.49 7.25
N GLU A 326 2.76 29.86 6.91
CA GLU A 326 3.28 29.95 5.54
C GLU A 326 3.74 28.54 5.07
N TRP A 327 2.78 27.61 4.94
CA TRP A 327 3.05 26.17 4.74
C TRP A 327 3.84 25.89 3.46
N GLU A 328 3.50 26.54 2.33
CA GLU A 328 4.17 26.36 1.05
C GLU A 328 5.63 26.76 1.13
N LYS A 329 5.92 27.92 1.74
CA LYS A 329 7.27 28.43 1.92
C LYS A 329 8.10 27.53 2.85
N ALA A 330 7.49 27.07 3.95
CA ALA A 330 8.16 26.16 4.87
C ALA A 330 8.52 24.83 4.15
N SER A 331 7.58 24.29 3.38
CA SER A 331 7.78 23.07 2.59
C SER A 331 8.88 23.21 1.53
N GLU A 332 8.92 24.35 0.82
CA GLU A 332 9.96 24.65 -0.18
C GLU A 332 11.35 24.70 0.45
N VAL A 333 11.51 25.44 1.54
CA VAL A 333 12.80 25.56 2.25
C VAL A 333 13.25 24.20 2.81
N LEU A 334 12.33 23.41 3.38
CA LEU A 334 12.64 22.06 3.90
C LEU A 334 13.02 21.08 2.78
N SER A 335 12.35 21.15 1.64
CA SER A 335 12.68 20.30 0.49
C SER A 335 14.08 20.62 -0.05
N GLN A 336 14.42 21.89 -0.21
CA GLN A 336 15.78 22.33 -0.59
C GLN A 336 16.83 21.88 0.45
N LEU A 337 16.53 22.05 1.73
CA LEU A 337 17.39 21.60 2.81
C LEU A 337 17.64 20.08 2.73
N LEU A 338 16.63 19.29 2.46
CA LEU A 338 16.76 17.83 2.37
C LEU A 338 17.44 17.35 1.08
N GLU A 339 17.39 18.13 0.00
CA GLU A 339 18.20 17.86 -1.21
C GLU A 339 19.70 18.01 -0.92
N GLU A 340 20.09 19.04 -0.16
CA GLU A 340 21.50 19.28 0.22
C GLU A 340 21.95 18.41 1.40
N PHE A 341 21.05 18.18 2.38
CA PHE A 341 21.29 17.43 3.61
C PHE A 341 20.23 16.35 3.85
N PRO A 342 20.25 15.23 3.09
CA PRO A 342 19.21 14.20 3.15
C PRO A 342 18.99 13.56 4.53
N ASN A 343 20.01 13.62 5.39
CA ASN A 343 19.97 13.02 6.73
C ASN A 343 19.60 14.03 7.83
N PHE A 344 19.07 15.21 7.50
CA PHE A 344 18.66 16.19 8.50
C PHE A 344 17.26 15.81 9.04
N GLU A 345 17.21 14.89 10.00
CA GLU A 345 16.01 14.23 10.50
C GLU A 345 14.91 15.22 10.93
N ASN A 346 15.28 16.34 11.60
CA ASN A 346 14.32 17.36 12.03
C ASN A 346 13.61 18.04 10.86
N ALA A 347 14.28 18.23 9.72
CA ALA A 347 13.66 18.82 8.54
C ALA A 347 12.67 17.84 7.90
N GLY A 348 13.02 16.57 7.80
CA GLY A 348 12.13 15.52 7.32
C GLY A 348 10.87 15.39 8.18
N MET A 349 11.01 15.42 9.50
CA MET A 349 9.88 15.39 10.43
C MET A 349 8.97 16.61 10.28
N LEU A 350 9.54 17.82 10.21
CA LEU A 350 8.74 19.04 10.04
C LEU A 350 8.03 19.07 8.68
N LEU A 351 8.70 18.62 7.62
CA LEU A 351 8.08 18.50 6.30
C LEU A 351 6.93 17.49 6.32
N ALA A 352 7.10 16.34 6.96
CA ALA A 352 6.03 15.35 7.10
C ALA A 352 4.82 15.89 7.88
N ILE A 353 5.04 16.71 8.93
CA ILE A 353 3.95 17.37 9.67
C ILE A 353 3.19 18.32 8.73
N ILE A 354 3.90 19.09 7.90
CA ILE A 354 3.29 20.01 6.93
C ILE A 354 2.47 19.22 5.91
N GLN A 355 3.03 18.17 5.31
CA GLN A 355 2.35 17.33 4.32
C GLN A 355 1.09 16.69 4.90
N TYR A 356 1.16 16.20 6.15
CA TYR A 356 0.00 15.65 6.85
C TYR A 356 -1.12 16.70 7.00
N GLN A 357 -0.78 17.94 7.36
CA GLN A 357 -1.74 19.03 7.52
C GLN A 357 -2.35 19.46 6.18
N GLN A 358 -1.60 19.39 5.10
CA GLN A 358 -2.07 19.67 3.75
C GLN A 358 -2.90 18.51 3.15
N GLY A 359 -2.97 17.37 3.83
CA GLY A 359 -3.72 16.19 3.40
C GLY A 359 -2.95 15.27 2.46
N ASP A 360 -1.66 15.54 2.22
CA ASP A 360 -0.76 14.64 1.48
C ASP A 360 -0.20 13.58 2.43
N PHE A 361 -1.06 12.63 2.76
CA PHE A 361 -0.74 11.56 3.71
C PHE A 361 0.27 10.56 3.16
N ASP A 362 0.33 10.37 1.84
CA ASP A 362 1.27 9.46 1.21
C ASP A 362 2.70 9.96 1.37
N THR A 363 2.97 11.21 1.00
CA THR A 363 4.28 11.83 1.17
C THR A 363 4.69 11.92 2.65
N ALA A 364 3.75 12.31 3.53
CA ALA A 364 4.01 12.34 4.98
C ALA A 364 4.38 10.96 5.52
N SER A 365 3.66 9.91 5.10
CA SER A 365 3.91 8.52 5.48
C SER A 365 5.29 8.05 5.01
N ASP A 366 5.67 8.33 3.76
CA ASP A 366 6.93 7.90 3.19
C ASP A 366 8.12 8.55 3.94
N TYR A 367 8.09 9.86 4.18
CA TYR A 367 9.11 10.56 4.98
C TYR A 367 9.22 10.02 6.41
N LEU A 368 8.07 9.80 7.06
CA LEU A 368 8.07 9.32 8.44
C LEU A 368 8.56 7.88 8.53
N ASN A 369 8.18 7.00 7.62
CA ASN A 369 8.64 5.61 7.59
C ASN A 369 10.14 5.48 7.34
N GLU A 370 10.73 6.38 6.54
CA GLU A 370 12.17 6.40 6.30
C GLU A 370 12.98 6.98 7.46
N THR A 371 12.39 7.93 8.19
CA THR A 371 13.10 8.73 9.21
C THR A 371 12.89 8.19 10.61
N ILE A 372 11.71 7.61 10.91
CA ILE A 372 11.36 7.16 12.26
C ILE A 372 12.04 5.84 12.60
N ASP A 373 12.74 5.88 13.74
CA ASP A 373 13.14 4.70 14.46
C ASP A 373 12.14 4.49 15.63
N PRO A 374 11.30 3.44 15.60
CA PRO A 374 10.26 3.26 16.60
C PRO A 374 10.76 3.19 18.05
N GLU A 375 12.03 2.83 18.27
CA GLU A 375 12.62 2.73 19.60
C GLU A 375 13.09 4.08 20.16
N LEU A 376 13.33 5.07 19.29
CA LEU A 376 13.97 6.34 19.65
C LEU A 376 13.03 7.53 19.64
N VAL A 377 11.87 7.40 19.04
CA VAL A 377 10.99 8.53 18.75
C VAL A 377 9.93 8.70 19.83
N HIS A 378 9.60 9.96 20.11
CA HIS A 378 8.54 10.32 21.04
C HIS A 378 7.17 9.76 20.57
N PRO A 379 6.32 9.25 21.46
CA PRO A 379 5.02 8.66 21.09
C PRO A 379 4.15 9.51 20.16
N GLU A 380 4.24 10.85 20.26
CA GLU A 380 3.51 11.78 19.39
C GLU A 380 3.93 11.68 17.91
N ILE A 381 5.21 11.48 17.64
CA ILE A 381 5.73 11.32 16.27
C ILE A 381 5.35 9.94 15.73
N THR A 382 5.47 8.90 16.56
CA THR A 382 4.99 7.55 16.21
C THR A 382 3.50 7.57 15.88
N ARG A 383 2.71 8.34 16.65
CA ARG A 383 1.28 8.52 16.38
C ARG A 383 1.03 9.23 15.06
N LEU A 384 1.79 10.29 14.75
CA LEU A 384 1.68 10.99 13.46
C LEU A 384 1.99 10.05 12.30
N ALA A 385 3.05 9.25 12.40
CA ALA A 385 3.42 8.27 11.38
C ALA A 385 2.34 7.19 11.20
N ALA A 386 1.84 6.66 12.31
CA ALA A 386 0.76 5.67 12.29
C ALA A 386 -0.53 6.25 11.67
N LEU A 387 -0.90 7.49 12.00
CA LEU A 387 -2.04 8.17 11.39
C LEU A 387 -1.82 8.45 9.91
N SER A 388 -0.62 8.88 9.49
CA SER A 388 -0.28 9.08 8.07
C SER A 388 -0.44 7.77 7.28
N ASN A 389 0.15 6.68 7.77
CA ASN A 389 0.00 5.36 7.16
C ASN A 389 -1.46 4.89 7.11
N LEU A 390 -2.24 5.14 8.17
CA LEU A 390 -3.65 4.78 8.22
C LEU A 390 -4.47 5.56 7.18
N ARG A 391 -4.21 6.87 7.04
CA ARG A 391 -4.86 7.74 6.04
C ARG A 391 -4.46 7.38 4.60
N SER A 392 -3.22 6.92 4.41
CA SER A 392 -2.72 6.37 3.14
C SER A 392 -3.20 4.94 2.85
N ASN A 393 -4.14 4.41 3.65
CA ASN A 393 -4.66 3.06 3.53
C ASN A 393 -3.58 1.96 3.59
N ARG A 394 -2.61 2.11 4.48
CA ARG A 394 -1.48 1.18 4.71
C ARG A 394 -1.59 0.51 6.09
N PRO A 395 -2.68 -0.19 6.42
CA PRO A 395 -2.92 -0.69 7.79
C PRO A 395 -1.90 -1.75 8.25
N GLN A 396 -1.28 -2.49 7.33
CA GLN A 396 -0.20 -3.43 7.69
C GLN A 396 1.01 -2.70 8.27
N GLN A 397 1.46 -1.64 7.60
CA GLN A 397 2.61 -0.86 8.05
C GLN A 397 2.36 -0.22 9.43
N VAL A 398 1.12 0.21 9.69
CA VAL A 398 0.71 0.69 11.03
C VAL A 398 0.86 -0.41 12.07
N MET A 399 0.38 -1.61 11.79
CA MET A 399 0.45 -2.73 12.74
C MET A 399 1.90 -3.12 13.02
N ASP A 400 2.72 -3.28 11.97
CA ASP A 400 4.13 -3.65 12.10
C ASP A 400 4.91 -2.59 12.91
N MET A 401 4.66 -1.31 12.64
CA MET A 401 5.27 -0.20 13.37
C MET A 401 4.87 -0.21 14.85
N LEU A 402 3.57 -0.33 15.15
CA LEU A 402 3.06 -0.22 16.52
C LEU A 402 3.31 -1.51 17.35
N GLU A 403 3.41 -2.68 16.73
CA GLU A 403 3.85 -3.92 17.39
C GLU A 403 5.33 -3.82 17.80
N ALA A 404 6.16 -3.13 17.02
CA ALA A 404 7.56 -2.90 17.35
C ALA A 404 7.79 -1.79 18.39
N PHE A 405 6.78 -0.93 18.66
CA PHE A 405 6.91 0.20 19.58
C PHE A 405 6.48 -0.17 21.01
N PRO A 406 7.41 -0.21 21.99
CA PRO A 406 7.13 -0.73 23.34
C PRO A 406 6.04 0.02 24.11
N ALA A 407 5.89 1.33 23.85
CA ALA A 407 4.89 2.15 24.53
C ALA A 407 3.46 1.89 24.07
N THR A 408 3.22 1.20 22.93
CA THR A 408 1.88 0.99 22.36
C THR A 408 0.90 0.37 23.35
N ASN A 409 1.31 -0.63 24.13
CA ASN A 409 0.45 -1.33 25.08
C ASN A 409 -0.03 -0.48 26.26
N ASN A 410 0.57 0.67 26.50
CA ASN A 410 0.26 1.60 27.59
C ASN A 410 -0.21 2.98 27.12
N ASP A 411 -0.38 3.17 25.80
CA ASP A 411 -0.84 4.41 25.21
C ASP A 411 -2.20 4.18 24.50
N ALA A 412 -3.25 4.76 25.08
CA ALA A 412 -4.62 4.59 24.57
C ALA A 412 -4.78 5.07 23.12
N LYS A 413 -4.09 6.13 22.72
CA LYS A 413 -4.18 6.69 21.36
C LYS A 413 -3.49 5.79 20.33
N LEU A 414 -2.34 5.24 20.68
CA LEU A 414 -1.63 4.28 19.81
C LEU A 414 -2.43 2.98 19.70
N LEU A 415 -2.99 2.47 20.80
CA LEU A 415 -3.87 1.30 20.80
C LEU A 415 -5.13 1.52 19.96
N ALA A 416 -5.71 2.72 19.98
CA ALA A 416 -6.88 3.03 19.13
C ALA A 416 -6.54 2.98 17.65
N ILE A 417 -5.37 3.53 17.25
CA ILE A 417 -4.88 3.49 15.86
C ILE A 417 -4.55 2.05 15.45
N TYR A 418 -3.88 1.29 16.30
CA TYR A 418 -3.59 -0.13 16.08
C TYR A 418 -4.87 -0.94 15.90
N GLY A 419 -5.83 -0.77 16.80
CA GLY A 419 -7.11 -1.46 16.77
C GLY A 419 -7.91 -1.15 15.49
N GLN A 420 -7.94 0.10 15.06
CA GLN A 420 -8.56 0.49 13.80
C GLN A 420 -7.88 -0.18 12.60
N SER A 421 -6.54 -0.21 12.58
CA SER A 421 -5.76 -0.83 11.50
C SER A 421 -5.99 -2.34 11.44
N ALA A 422 -6.06 -3.00 12.59
CA ALA A 422 -6.34 -4.43 12.68
C ALA A 422 -7.75 -4.76 12.15
N LEU A 423 -8.77 -3.96 12.48
CA LEU A 423 -10.12 -4.12 11.92
C LEU A 423 -10.16 -3.92 10.40
N MET A 424 -9.45 -2.94 9.87
CA MET A 424 -9.35 -2.72 8.41
C MET A 424 -8.73 -3.91 7.68
N ARG A 425 -7.84 -4.66 8.33
CA ARG A 425 -7.27 -5.90 7.80
C ARG A 425 -8.13 -7.14 7.97
N GLY A 426 -9.19 -7.06 8.77
CA GLY A 426 -10.01 -8.19 9.14
C GLY A 426 -9.50 -8.97 10.37
N ASP A 427 -8.45 -8.52 11.04
CA ASP A 427 -7.92 -9.10 12.28
C ASP A 427 -8.82 -8.69 13.47
N THR A 428 -10.05 -9.13 13.44
CA THR A 428 -11.14 -8.70 14.30
C THR A 428 -10.81 -8.81 15.80
N SER A 429 -10.21 -9.93 16.22
CA SER A 429 -9.90 -10.17 17.65
C SER A 429 -8.85 -9.19 18.17
N LYS A 430 -7.76 -8.99 17.41
CA LYS A 430 -6.73 -8.00 17.77
C LYS A 430 -7.31 -6.59 17.78
N GLY A 431 -8.13 -6.26 16.79
CA GLY A 431 -8.73 -4.93 16.65
C GLY A 431 -9.67 -4.57 17.81
N VAL A 432 -10.62 -5.44 18.11
CA VAL A 432 -11.58 -5.21 19.22
C VAL A 432 -10.86 -5.14 20.56
N ASN A 433 -9.98 -6.11 20.87
CA ASN A 433 -9.24 -6.11 22.13
C ASN A 433 -8.39 -4.86 22.34
N ALA A 434 -7.72 -4.38 21.29
CA ALA A 434 -6.90 -3.17 21.38
C ALA A 434 -7.75 -1.91 21.63
N LEU A 435 -8.91 -1.80 20.96
CA LEU A 435 -9.83 -0.67 21.16
C LEU A 435 -10.47 -0.70 22.55
N GLU A 436 -10.89 -1.86 23.05
CA GLU A 436 -11.41 -2.01 24.41
C GLU A 436 -10.34 -1.68 25.44
N ARG A 437 -9.09 -2.13 25.22
CA ARG A 437 -7.97 -1.77 26.09
C ARG A 437 -7.66 -0.27 26.06
N ALA A 438 -7.78 0.39 24.89
CA ALA A 438 -7.65 1.83 24.80
C ALA A 438 -8.70 2.56 25.66
N ILE A 439 -9.94 2.08 25.66
CA ILE A 439 -11.04 2.61 26.48
C ILE A 439 -10.77 2.39 27.98
N GLU A 440 -10.23 1.23 28.36
CA GLU A 440 -9.85 0.97 29.77
C GLU A 440 -8.76 1.93 30.26
N LEU A 441 -7.77 2.24 29.43
CA LEU A 441 -6.68 3.16 29.78
C LEU A 441 -7.14 4.62 29.81
N GLU A 442 -7.94 5.04 28.84
CA GLU A 442 -8.44 6.41 28.70
C GLU A 442 -9.94 6.36 28.36
N PRO A 443 -10.85 6.37 29.36
CA PRO A 443 -12.29 6.28 29.11
C PRO A 443 -12.88 7.40 28.25
N ALA A 444 -12.16 8.52 28.08
CA ALA A 444 -12.58 9.63 27.22
C ALA A 444 -12.06 9.54 25.75
N ILE A 445 -11.49 8.41 25.35
CA ILE A 445 -10.93 8.21 24.00
C ILE A 445 -12.04 7.95 22.95
N ILE A 446 -12.68 9.01 22.47
CA ILE A 446 -13.80 8.96 21.53
C ILE A 446 -13.51 8.14 20.25
N PRO A 447 -12.31 8.23 19.61
CA PRO A 447 -12.00 7.43 18.40
C PRO A 447 -12.15 5.92 18.59
N ALA A 448 -11.84 5.38 19.78
CA ALA A 448 -11.97 3.95 20.03
C ALA A 448 -13.45 3.51 20.05
N TYR A 449 -14.30 4.27 20.71
CA TYR A 449 -15.75 4.01 20.72
C TYR A 449 -16.37 4.10 19.33
N THR A 450 -16.06 5.16 18.59
CA THR A 450 -16.62 5.37 17.26
C THR A 450 -16.15 4.32 16.24
N THR A 451 -14.93 3.81 16.41
CA THR A 451 -14.40 2.72 15.57
C THR A 451 -15.11 1.40 15.90
N LEU A 452 -15.28 1.07 17.19
CA LEU A 452 -16.04 -0.11 17.60
C LEU A 452 -17.50 -0.04 17.14
N ALA A 453 -18.14 1.12 17.28
CA ALA A 453 -19.51 1.31 16.81
C ALA A 453 -19.63 1.10 15.29
N SER A 454 -18.71 1.64 14.50
CA SER A 454 -18.67 1.41 13.05
C SER A 454 -18.49 -0.07 12.73
N TYR A 455 -17.55 -0.74 13.39
CA TYR A 455 -17.32 -2.17 13.21
C TYR A 455 -18.60 -3.00 13.49
N TYR A 456 -19.30 -2.76 14.61
CA TYR A 456 -20.50 -3.51 14.95
C TYR A 456 -21.70 -3.17 14.04
N THR A 457 -21.71 -1.99 13.43
CA THR A 457 -22.71 -1.61 12.43
C THR A 457 -22.49 -2.35 11.09
N GLU A 458 -21.22 -2.50 10.67
CA GLU A 458 -20.85 -3.06 9.37
C GLU A 458 -20.62 -4.58 9.39
N LYS A 459 -20.47 -5.17 10.58
CA LYS A 459 -20.28 -6.61 10.79
C LYS A 459 -21.42 -7.42 10.16
N SER A 460 -21.09 -8.61 9.67
CA SER A 460 -22.09 -9.52 9.12
C SER A 460 -22.25 -10.77 10.01
N PRO A 461 -23.41 -10.98 10.67
CA PRO A 461 -24.59 -10.07 10.72
C PRO A 461 -24.29 -8.81 11.57
N PRO A 462 -24.97 -7.67 11.27
CA PRO A 462 -24.82 -6.45 12.05
C PRO A 462 -25.28 -6.59 13.52
N GLU A 463 -24.59 -5.91 14.43
CA GLU A 463 -24.92 -5.85 15.85
C GLU A 463 -25.26 -4.39 16.28
N PRO A 464 -26.39 -3.82 15.83
CA PRO A 464 -26.70 -2.40 16.01
C PRO A 464 -26.85 -1.98 17.47
N ILE A 465 -27.24 -2.89 18.36
CA ILE A 465 -27.37 -2.62 19.80
C ILE A 465 -26.01 -2.36 20.42
N LYS A 466 -25.00 -3.20 20.12
CA LYS A 466 -23.62 -2.97 20.60
C LYS A 466 -23.02 -1.68 20.04
N ALA A 467 -23.25 -1.40 18.75
CA ALA A 467 -22.83 -0.14 18.17
C ALA A 467 -23.42 1.06 18.92
N LEU A 468 -24.70 0.96 19.30
CA LEU A 468 -25.38 2.00 20.07
C LEU A 468 -24.83 2.15 21.50
N GLU A 469 -24.49 1.04 22.17
CA GLU A 469 -23.85 1.06 23.51
C GLU A 469 -22.55 1.86 23.48
N TYR A 470 -21.67 1.62 22.51
CA TYR A 470 -20.42 2.37 22.37
C TYR A 470 -20.65 3.86 22.05
N LEU A 471 -21.61 4.19 21.17
CA LEU A 471 -21.91 5.60 20.87
C LEU A 471 -22.53 6.34 22.06
N ARG A 472 -23.40 5.69 22.84
CA ARG A 472 -23.92 6.27 24.10
C ARG A 472 -22.80 6.52 25.10
N ALA A 473 -21.89 5.56 25.27
CA ALA A 473 -20.73 5.71 26.14
C ALA A 473 -19.83 6.88 25.70
N ALA A 474 -19.52 6.97 24.39
CA ALA A 474 -18.79 8.10 23.83
C ALA A 474 -19.48 9.45 24.09
N TYR A 475 -20.80 9.51 23.91
CA TYR A 475 -21.60 10.73 24.09
C TYR A 475 -21.64 11.21 25.55
N VAL A 476 -21.48 10.31 26.52
CA VAL A 476 -21.33 10.67 27.95
C VAL A 476 -20.06 11.47 28.20
N HIS A 477 -18.98 11.14 27.47
CA HIS A 477 -17.67 11.80 27.60
C HIS A 477 -17.58 13.09 26.79
N ASP A 478 -18.20 13.13 25.59
CA ASP A 478 -18.26 14.35 24.77
C ASP A 478 -19.63 14.48 24.11
N ASN A 479 -20.48 15.29 24.72
CA ASN A 479 -21.82 15.61 24.19
C ASN A 479 -21.84 16.88 23.33
N SER A 480 -20.69 17.49 23.10
CA SER A 480 -20.55 18.72 22.32
C SER A 480 -20.09 18.46 20.87
N ASP A 481 -19.51 17.28 20.59
CA ASP A 481 -19.02 16.94 19.24
C ASP A 481 -20.19 16.72 18.26
N PRO A 482 -20.33 17.59 17.21
CA PRO A 482 -21.38 17.46 16.21
C PRO A 482 -21.33 16.14 15.41
N ALA A 483 -20.15 15.60 15.19
CA ALA A 483 -19.98 14.35 14.44
C ALA A 483 -20.47 13.15 15.26
N LEU A 484 -20.14 13.12 16.54
CA LEU A 484 -20.60 12.08 17.45
C LEU A 484 -22.12 12.13 17.63
N LEU A 485 -22.67 13.33 17.83
CA LEU A 485 -24.11 13.56 17.90
C LEU A 485 -24.83 13.04 16.65
N THR A 486 -24.30 13.34 15.48
CA THR A 486 -24.88 12.89 14.20
C THR A 486 -24.85 11.36 14.09
N ARG A 487 -23.72 10.73 14.47
CA ARG A 487 -23.58 9.27 14.46
C ARG A 487 -24.53 8.60 15.44
N LEU A 488 -24.65 9.13 16.67
CA LEU A 488 -25.56 8.61 17.67
C LEU A 488 -27.01 8.68 17.18
N ALA A 489 -27.44 9.82 16.67
CA ALA A 489 -28.79 9.99 16.14
C ALA A 489 -29.09 9.03 14.96
N GLN A 490 -28.15 8.88 14.02
CA GLN A 490 -28.28 7.94 12.90
C GLN A 490 -28.38 6.50 13.40
N GLN A 491 -27.57 6.11 14.39
CA GLN A 491 -27.60 4.76 14.95
C GLN A 491 -28.88 4.48 15.72
N LEU A 492 -29.41 5.45 16.48
CA LEU A 492 -30.71 5.35 17.14
C LEU A 492 -31.84 5.11 16.14
N ILE A 493 -31.85 5.88 15.04
CA ILE A 493 -32.82 5.71 13.94
C ILE A 493 -32.68 4.30 13.33
N SER A 494 -31.44 3.86 13.05
CA SER A 494 -31.19 2.55 12.45
C SER A 494 -31.56 1.39 13.36
N ALA A 495 -31.45 1.56 14.67
CA ALA A 495 -31.86 0.59 15.68
C ALA A 495 -33.35 0.60 15.95
N GLY A 496 -34.10 1.57 15.39
CA GLY A 496 -35.54 1.73 15.66
C GLY A 496 -35.90 2.50 16.94
N GLU A 497 -34.92 3.06 17.64
CA GLU A 497 -35.08 3.85 18.85
C GLU A 497 -35.48 5.30 18.50
N ILE A 498 -36.63 5.43 17.78
CA ILE A 498 -37.06 6.71 17.18
C ILE A 498 -37.39 7.76 18.24
N ALA A 499 -38.01 7.35 19.34
CA ALA A 499 -38.38 8.28 20.41
C ALA A 499 -37.13 8.90 21.10
N GLU A 500 -36.11 8.08 21.35
CA GLU A 500 -34.84 8.57 21.92
C GLU A 500 -34.10 9.50 20.93
N ALA A 501 -34.09 9.15 19.62
CA ALA A 501 -33.53 10.03 18.59
C ALA A 501 -34.25 11.39 18.56
N GLU A 502 -35.56 11.43 18.61
CA GLU A 502 -36.36 12.66 18.63
C GLU A 502 -36.09 13.49 19.88
N GLN A 503 -36.00 12.84 21.05
CA GLN A 503 -35.66 13.50 22.32
C GLN A 503 -34.26 14.12 22.24
N LEU A 504 -33.28 13.36 21.81
CA LEU A 504 -31.90 13.83 21.64
C LEU A 504 -31.81 15.06 20.72
N ILE A 505 -32.49 15.01 19.57
CA ILE A 505 -32.51 16.10 18.58
C ILE A 505 -33.21 17.34 19.16
N THR A 506 -34.35 17.17 19.85
CA THR A 506 -35.10 18.27 20.49
C THR A 506 -34.27 18.93 21.58
N GLU A 507 -33.55 18.15 22.38
CA GLU A 507 -32.64 18.65 23.41
C GLU A 507 -31.51 19.47 22.79
N GLN A 508 -30.91 18.98 21.68
CA GLN A 508 -29.84 19.70 20.99
C GLN A 508 -30.32 20.99 20.30
N LEU A 509 -31.51 20.99 19.71
CA LEU A 509 -32.12 22.21 19.18
C LEU A 509 -32.28 23.31 20.24
N THR A 510 -32.55 22.89 21.48
CA THR A 510 -32.70 23.82 22.59
C THR A 510 -31.35 24.28 23.13
N LYS A 511 -30.42 23.32 23.39
CA LYS A 511 -29.10 23.60 23.96
C LYS A 511 -28.23 24.46 23.03
N ARG A 512 -28.26 24.18 21.74
CA ARG A 512 -27.45 24.83 20.73
C ARG A 512 -28.14 26.04 20.07
N GLN A 513 -29.22 26.50 20.65
CA GLN A 513 -29.99 27.68 20.17
C GLN A 513 -30.38 27.59 18.69
N ARG A 514 -30.68 26.38 18.22
CA ARG A 514 -31.00 26.07 16.80
C ARG A 514 -29.87 26.44 15.83
N ASP A 515 -28.61 26.12 16.17
CA ASP A 515 -27.49 26.30 15.25
C ASP A 515 -27.63 25.42 13.98
N ALA A 516 -26.82 25.69 12.97
CA ALA A 516 -26.88 24.99 11.67
C ALA A 516 -26.76 23.46 11.82
N VAL A 517 -25.95 22.98 12.75
CA VAL A 517 -25.74 21.54 12.99
C VAL A 517 -26.99 20.89 13.56
N SER A 518 -27.59 21.46 14.61
CA SER A 518 -28.81 20.93 15.22
C SER A 518 -30.01 20.99 14.27
N LEU A 519 -30.09 22.04 13.45
CA LEU A 519 -31.12 22.17 12.42
C LEU A 519 -30.92 21.15 11.29
N GLN A 520 -29.70 20.93 10.83
CA GLN A 520 -29.38 19.90 9.84
C GLN A 520 -29.72 18.50 10.35
N LEU A 521 -29.42 18.22 11.62
CA LEU A 521 -29.72 16.94 12.26
C LEU A 521 -31.22 16.69 12.32
N ALA A 522 -32.01 17.71 12.74
CA ALA A 522 -33.46 17.66 12.76
C ALA A 522 -34.03 17.45 11.34
N GLY A 523 -33.53 18.17 10.34
CA GLY A 523 -33.91 17.96 8.95
C GLY A 523 -33.68 16.54 8.48
N GLY A 524 -32.52 15.95 8.81
CA GLY A 524 -32.19 14.54 8.52
C GLY A 524 -33.12 13.56 9.21
N PHE A 525 -33.43 13.76 10.48
CA PHE A 525 -34.36 12.93 11.23
C PHE A 525 -35.73 12.92 10.58
N TYR A 526 -36.36 14.08 10.35
CA TYR A 526 -37.69 14.15 9.74
C TYR A 526 -37.70 13.64 8.29
N ALA A 527 -36.61 13.78 7.56
CA ALA A 527 -36.46 13.16 6.22
C ALA A 527 -36.53 11.62 6.30
N THR A 528 -35.90 10.99 7.28
CA THR A 528 -35.99 9.52 7.48
C THR A 528 -37.37 9.07 7.91
N GLN A 529 -38.12 9.90 8.67
CA GLN A 529 -39.51 9.66 9.04
C GLN A 529 -40.48 9.97 7.88
N LYS A 530 -39.98 10.37 6.70
CA LYS A 530 -40.78 10.79 5.51
C LYS A 530 -41.66 12.03 5.75
N ASP A 531 -41.42 12.78 6.83
CA ASP A 531 -42.06 14.09 7.05
C ASP A 531 -41.25 15.14 6.29
N TYR A 532 -41.38 15.11 4.95
CA TYR A 532 -40.65 15.99 4.07
C TYR A 532 -40.97 17.48 4.22
N VAL A 533 -42.09 17.82 4.85
CA VAL A 533 -42.46 19.21 5.14
C VAL A 533 -41.54 19.75 6.24
N LYS A 534 -41.55 19.09 7.41
CA LYS A 534 -40.65 19.49 8.50
C LYS A 534 -39.18 19.40 8.12
N ALA A 535 -38.80 18.34 7.36
CA ALA A 535 -37.44 18.20 6.87
C ALA A 535 -37.00 19.40 6.02
N THR A 536 -37.89 19.90 5.12
CA THR A 536 -37.63 21.10 4.32
C THR A 536 -37.45 22.34 5.22
N ASP A 537 -38.39 22.54 6.18
CA ASP A 537 -38.37 23.71 7.09
C ASP A 537 -37.08 23.75 7.92
N PHE A 538 -36.63 22.60 8.44
CA PHE A 538 -35.39 22.53 9.20
C PHE A 538 -34.14 22.70 8.32
N TYR A 539 -34.12 22.13 7.14
CA TYR A 539 -32.97 22.31 6.23
C TYR A 539 -32.90 23.74 5.66
N GLU A 540 -34.02 24.39 5.36
CA GLU A 540 -34.01 25.81 4.97
C GLU A 540 -33.49 26.68 6.12
N ALA A 541 -33.98 26.46 7.35
CA ALA A 541 -33.45 27.18 8.51
C ALA A 541 -31.96 26.90 8.75
N ALA A 542 -31.48 25.68 8.48
CA ALA A 542 -30.06 25.36 8.57
C ALA A 542 -29.24 26.12 7.51
N LEU A 543 -29.77 26.25 6.30
CA LEU A 543 -29.12 26.97 5.21
C LEU A 543 -29.20 28.49 5.38
N ASP A 544 -30.24 29.02 6.06
CA ASP A 544 -30.30 30.40 6.48
C ASP A 544 -29.26 30.75 7.56
N SER A 545 -28.97 29.78 8.45
CA SER A 545 -27.92 29.90 9.47
C SER A 545 -26.51 29.74 8.91
N ASP A 546 -26.35 28.87 7.89
CA ASP A 546 -25.07 28.60 7.20
C ASP A 546 -25.32 28.54 5.69
N PRO A 547 -25.32 29.69 4.97
CA PRO A 547 -25.64 29.76 3.55
C PRO A 547 -24.65 29.03 2.63
N GLN A 548 -23.46 28.69 3.12
CA GLN A 548 -22.42 27.99 2.36
C GLN A 548 -22.44 26.46 2.59
N ASN A 549 -23.46 25.94 3.26
CA ASN A 549 -23.57 24.51 3.55
C ASN A 549 -24.05 23.72 2.34
N TYR A 550 -23.11 23.32 1.50
CA TYR A 550 -23.37 22.49 0.32
C TYR A 550 -24.17 21.22 0.64
N ARG A 551 -23.83 20.55 1.78
CA ARG A 551 -24.50 19.29 2.17
C ARG A 551 -25.98 19.51 2.42
N VAL A 552 -26.35 20.57 3.09
CA VAL A 552 -27.76 20.92 3.36
C VAL A 552 -28.48 21.26 2.07
N ALA A 553 -27.86 22.09 1.21
CA ALA A 553 -28.43 22.43 -0.12
C ALA A 553 -28.68 21.18 -0.99
N LEU A 554 -27.74 20.22 -0.94
CA LEU A 554 -27.88 18.95 -1.64
C LEU A 554 -29.04 18.10 -1.06
N GLN A 555 -29.20 18.08 0.27
CA GLN A 555 -30.32 17.38 0.91
C GLN A 555 -31.67 17.97 0.55
N LEU A 556 -31.76 19.30 0.49
CA LEU A 556 -32.98 19.98 0.01
C LEU A 556 -33.35 19.59 -1.42
N ALA A 557 -32.36 19.43 -2.31
CA ALA A 557 -32.59 18.97 -3.67
C ALA A 557 -33.13 17.51 -3.69
N VAL A 558 -32.57 16.64 -2.85
CA VAL A 558 -33.08 15.27 -2.66
C VAL A 558 -34.50 15.26 -2.11
N ILE A 559 -34.82 16.09 -1.12
CA ILE A 559 -36.17 16.21 -0.58
C ILE A 559 -37.15 16.73 -1.64
N ALA A 560 -36.75 17.71 -2.46
CA ALA A 560 -37.55 18.19 -3.57
C ALA A 560 -37.93 17.04 -4.55
N GLN A 561 -36.96 16.17 -4.82
CA GLN A 561 -37.21 14.96 -5.62
C GLN A 561 -38.22 14.01 -4.93
N LEU A 562 -38.04 13.72 -3.64
CA LEU A 562 -38.89 12.80 -2.87
C LEU A 562 -40.33 13.33 -2.71
N LYS A 563 -40.49 14.64 -2.62
CA LYS A 563 -41.82 15.31 -2.63
C LYS A 563 -42.51 15.28 -3.98
N GLN A 564 -41.85 14.75 -5.01
CA GLN A 564 -42.35 14.70 -6.40
C GLN A 564 -42.78 16.06 -6.94
N VAL A 565 -42.10 17.12 -6.55
CA VAL A 565 -42.31 18.44 -7.17
C VAL A 565 -41.89 18.42 -8.63
N GLY A 566 -42.40 19.33 -9.45
CA GLY A 566 -42.04 19.40 -10.86
C GLY A 566 -40.55 19.42 -11.11
N TYR A 567 -40.08 18.76 -12.18
CA TYR A 567 -38.63 18.54 -12.45
C TYR A 567 -37.86 19.86 -12.53
N ALA A 568 -38.47 20.97 -13.00
CA ALA A 568 -37.84 22.29 -12.99
C ALA A 568 -37.47 22.76 -11.58
N SER A 569 -38.31 22.47 -10.57
CA SER A 569 -38.01 22.79 -9.16
C SER A 569 -36.87 21.94 -8.62
N VAL A 570 -36.80 20.67 -9.00
CA VAL A 570 -35.69 19.77 -8.67
C VAL A 570 -34.37 20.30 -9.26
N LEU A 571 -34.37 20.70 -10.55
CA LEU A 571 -33.21 21.30 -11.18
C LEU A 571 -32.74 22.58 -10.47
N ASN A 572 -33.68 23.44 -10.05
CA ASN A 572 -33.34 24.67 -9.32
C ASN A 572 -32.73 24.37 -7.94
N ALA A 573 -33.24 23.37 -7.23
CA ALA A 573 -32.69 22.97 -5.95
C ALA A 573 -31.25 22.43 -6.07
N TYR A 574 -30.99 21.58 -7.07
CA TYR A 574 -29.62 21.13 -7.35
C TYR A 574 -28.71 22.28 -7.81
N SER A 575 -29.26 23.24 -8.60
CA SER A 575 -28.48 24.40 -9.03
C SER A 575 -28.02 25.26 -7.84
N ARG A 576 -28.86 25.41 -6.79
CA ARG A 576 -28.46 26.08 -5.55
C ARG A 576 -27.27 25.38 -4.89
N ALA A 577 -27.23 24.06 -4.86
CA ALA A 577 -26.08 23.32 -4.35
C ALA A 577 -24.83 23.56 -5.21
N VAL A 578 -24.97 23.56 -6.54
CA VAL A 578 -23.86 23.86 -7.46
C VAL A 578 -23.27 25.24 -7.21
N SER A 579 -24.09 26.27 -7.00
CA SER A 579 -23.60 27.63 -6.75
C SER A 579 -22.80 27.77 -5.43
N ILE A 580 -22.96 26.85 -4.49
CA ILE A 580 -22.20 26.81 -3.23
C ILE A 580 -20.83 26.16 -3.45
N GLU A 581 -20.80 24.97 -4.07
CA GLU A 581 -19.57 24.23 -4.36
C GLU A 581 -19.58 23.74 -5.82
N PRO A 582 -19.19 24.57 -6.78
CA PRO A 582 -19.25 24.24 -8.22
C PRO A 582 -18.36 23.08 -8.65
N GLN A 583 -17.33 22.75 -7.88
CA GLN A 583 -16.41 21.65 -8.18
C GLN A 583 -16.95 20.27 -7.75
N GLN A 584 -18.04 20.24 -6.99
CA GLN A 584 -18.63 18.98 -6.52
C GLN A 584 -19.54 18.35 -7.56
N THR A 585 -19.28 17.09 -7.93
CA THR A 585 -20.03 16.41 -9.01
C THR A 585 -21.43 15.97 -8.61
N ARG A 586 -21.69 15.72 -7.32
CA ARG A 586 -22.92 15.09 -6.83
C ARG A 586 -24.20 15.83 -7.19
N ALA A 587 -24.17 17.16 -7.19
CA ALA A 587 -25.33 17.97 -7.55
C ALA A 587 -25.64 17.86 -9.06
N TYR A 588 -24.63 17.89 -9.92
CA TYR A 588 -24.78 17.67 -11.36
C TYR A 588 -25.28 16.26 -11.69
N GLU A 589 -24.72 15.24 -11.03
CA GLU A 589 -25.16 13.85 -11.14
C GLU A 589 -26.63 13.70 -10.72
N GLY A 590 -27.04 14.41 -9.66
CA GLY A 590 -28.42 14.46 -9.18
C GLY A 590 -29.39 14.96 -10.24
N MET A 591 -29.05 16.00 -10.97
CA MET A 591 -29.88 16.54 -12.07
C MET A 591 -30.16 15.48 -13.14
N LEU A 592 -29.14 14.71 -13.55
CA LEU A 592 -29.26 13.66 -14.57
C LEU A 592 -29.99 12.42 -14.04
N ARG A 593 -29.63 11.96 -12.85
CA ARG A 593 -30.21 10.75 -12.23
C ARG A 593 -31.72 10.88 -11.98
N THR A 594 -32.21 12.10 -11.74
CA THR A 594 -33.63 12.37 -11.46
C THR A 594 -34.47 12.59 -12.71
N ALA A 595 -33.87 12.71 -13.88
CA ALA A 595 -34.56 12.79 -15.16
C ALA A 595 -35.22 11.45 -15.51
N GLN A 596 -36.52 11.49 -15.81
CA GLN A 596 -37.35 10.30 -16.09
C GLN A 596 -37.60 10.06 -17.57
N ASN A 597 -37.32 11.05 -18.42
CA ASN A 597 -37.56 10.96 -19.88
C ASN A 597 -36.51 11.83 -20.63
N THR A 598 -36.51 11.69 -21.95
CA THR A 598 -35.55 12.33 -22.84
C THR A 598 -35.61 13.88 -22.76
N GLU A 599 -36.80 14.48 -22.57
CA GLU A 599 -36.95 15.93 -22.44
C GLU A 599 -36.29 16.45 -21.15
N GLN A 600 -36.49 15.74 -20.03
CA GLN A 600 -35.88 16.06 -18.75
C GLN A 600 -34.37 15.89 -18.82
N VAL A 601 -33.86 14.85 -19.48
CA VAL A 601 -32.42 14.68 -19.72
C VAL A 601 -31.88 15.86 -20.52
N ALA A 602 -32.54 16.29 -21.58
CA ALA A 602 -32.11 17.45 -22.36
C ALA A 602 -32.10 18.75 -21.53
N ALA A 603 -33.10 18.92 -20.65
CA ALA A 603 -33.17 20.04 -19.73
C ALA A 603 -32.00 20.02 -18.70
N ALA A 604 -31.70 18.84 -18.16
CA ALA A 604 -30.56 18.63 -17.25
C ALA A 604 -29.22 18.98 -17.95
N VAL A 605 -29.00 18.39 -19.13
CA VAL A 605 -27.75 18.64 -19.91
C VAL A 605 -27.58 20.12 -20.21
N LYS A 606 -28.65 20.80 -20.65
CA LYS A 606 -28.60 22.24 -20.87
C LYS A 606 -28.28 23.02 -19.59
N ARG A 607 -28.93 22.68 -18.47
CA ARG A 607 -28.71 23.36 -17.18
C ARG A 607 -27.30 23.17 -16.67
N ILE A 608 -26.77 21.94 -16.74
CA ILE A 608 -25.40 21.62 -16.36
C ILE A 608 -24.39 22.40 -17.20
N GLY A 609 -24.59 22.44 -18.53
CA GLY A 609 -23.72 23.19 -19.42
C GLY A 609 -23.72 24.71 -19.11
N THR A 610 -24.89 25.29 -18.79
CA THR A 610 -24.98 26.69 -18.35
C THR A 610 -24.21 26.91 -17.05
N LEU A 611 -24.47 26.10 -16.02
CA LEU A 611 -23.80 26.23 -14.71
C LEU A 611 -22.30 26.04 -14.81
N ALA A 612 -21.82 25.06 -15.59
CA ALA A 612 -20.40 24.82 -15.77
C ALA A 612 -19.68 26.02 -16.42
N ASN A 613 -20.35 26.70 -17.37
CA ASN A 613 -19.82 27.91 -17.99
C ASN A 613 -19.87 29.14 -17.05
N ASP A 614 -21.00 29.32 -16.34
CA ASP A 614 -21.19 30.48 -15.43
C ASP A 614 -20.20 30.42 -14.27
N GLU A 615 -19.94 29.23 -13.73
CA GLU A 615 -19.01 29.02 -12.59
C GLU A 615 -17.56 28.70 -13.04
N ASN A 616 -17.29 28.65 -14.34
CA ASN A 616 -15.99 28.34 -14.94
C ASN A 616 -15.37 27.06 -14.34
N THR A 617 -16.14 25.98 -14.29
CA THR A 617 -15.77 24.69 -13.68
C THR A 617 -15.85 23.55 -14.64
N GLY A 618 -14.84 22.66 -14.61
CA GLY A 618 -14.82 21.39 -15.36
C GLY A 618 -15.72 20.29 -14.78
N ALA A 619 -16.17 20.41 -13.53
CA ALA A 619 -16.90 19.32 -12.84
C ALA A 619 -18.22 18.96 -13.54
N GLY A 620 -19.02 19.94 -13.96
CA GLY A 620 -20.26 19.72 -14.73
C GLY A 620 -19.98 19.06 -16.07
N VAL A 621 -18.94 19.51 -16.77
CA VAL A 621 -18.51 18.94 -18.08
C VAL A 621 -18.04 17.49 -17.91
N ALA A 622 -17.30 17.20 -16.83
CA ALA A 622 -16.87 15.83 -16.51
C ALA A 622 -18.06 14.90 -16.25
N VAL A 623 -19.07 15.37 -15.53
CA VAL A 623 -20.31 14.61 -15.29
C VAL A 623 -21.06 14.34 -16.61
N LEU A 624 -21.13 15.30 -17.53
CA LEU A 624 -21.71 15.10 -18.84
C LEU A 624 -20.92 14.07 -19.67
N ALA A 625 -19.60 14.17 -19.68
CA ALA A 625 -18.73 13.18 -20.35
C ALA A 625 -18.96 11.76 -19.80
N ALA A 626 -18.98 11.61 -18.47
CA ALA A 626 -19.23 10.33 -17.82
C ALA A 626 -20.66 9.79 -18.10
N TYR A 627 -21.67 10.65 -18.08
CA TYR A 627 -23.04 10.28 -18.38
C TYR A 627 -23.18 9.77 -19.82
N PHE A 628 -22.71 10.52 -20.81
CA PHE A 628 -22.79 10.10 -22.21
C PHE A 628 -21.97 8.83 -22.49
N SER A 629 -20.86 8.66 -21.79
CA SER A 629 -20.07 7.41 -21.79
C SER A 629 -20.91 6.22 -21.30
N SER A 630 -21.69 6.40 -20.21
CA SER A 630 -22.50 5.34 -19.61
C SER A 630 -23.72 4.92 -20.44
N VAL A 631 -24.29 5.85 -21.19
CA VAL A 631 -25.45 5.58 -22.08
C VAL A 631 -25.02 5.21 -23.51
N GLY A 632 -23.73 5.07 -23.78
CA GLY A 632 -23.22 4.61 -25.08
C GLY A 632 -23.11 5.70 -26.16
N GLU A 633 -23.43 6.97 -25.84
CA GLU A 633 -23.29 8.10 -26.77
C GLU A 633 -21.85 8.62 -26.78
N ILE A 634 -20.91 7.77 -27.22
CA ILE A 634 -19.47 7.97 -27.06
C ILE A 634 -18.98 9.24 -27.76
N ASP A 635 -19.53 9.62 -28.90
CA ASP A 635 -19.09 10.81 -29.63
C ASP A 635 -19.38 12.10 -28.84
N LYS A 636 -20.49 12.13 -28.10
CA LYS A 636 -20.79 13.23 -27.17
C LYS A 636 -19.86 13.19 -25.94
N ALA A 637 -19.59 11.98 -25.42
CA ALA A 637 -18.66 11.82 -24.30
C ALA A 637 -17.27 12.35 -24.64
N GLU A 638 -16.72 12.01 -25.81
CA GLU A 638 -15.43 12.49 -26.29
C GLU A 638 -15.42 14.00 -26.53
N ASN A 639 -16.52 14.55 -27.07
CA ASN A 639 -16.65 15.99 -27.26
C ASN A 639 -16.60 16.76 -25.93
N TYR A 640 -17.31 16.27 -24.89
CA TYR A 640 -17.24 16.88 -23.57
C TYR A 640 -15.87 16.68 -22.92
N LEU A 641 -15.25 15.52 -23.07
CA LEU A 641 -13.88 15.29 -22.58
C LEU A 641 -12.88 16.26 -23.22
N GLY A 642 -13.03 16.56 -24.52
CA GLY A 642 -12.17 17.51 -25.22
C GLY A 642 -12.29 18.97 -24.75
N GLN A 643 -13.30 19.31 -23.95
CA GLN A 643 -13.47 20.64 -23.34
C GLN A 643 -12.75 20.75 -21.99
N LEU A 644 -12.24 19.65 -21.42
CA LEU A 644 -11.58 19.62 -20.12
C LEU A 644 -10.07 19.87 -20.25
N ASN A 645 -9.52 20.66 -19.32
CA ASN A 645 -8.09 20.85 -19.16
C ASN A 645 -7.74 21.05 -17.67
N ASP A 646 -6.49 20.94 -17.30
CA ASP A 646 -6.00 20.98 -15.92
C ASP A 646 -6.25 22.31 -15.19
N GLN A 647 -6.65 23.37 -15.89
CA GLN A 647 -6.92 24.69 -15.30
C GLN A 647 -8.32 24.83 -14.72
N ILE A 648 -9.28 24.00 -15.20
CA ILE A 648 -10.71 24.13 -14.83
C ILE A 648 -11.25 22.94 -14.06
N ILE A 649 -10.45 21.90 -13.85
CA ILE A 649 -10.90 20.66 -13.20
C ILE A 649 -9.79 20.08 -12.31
N ASP A 650 -10.21 19.48 -11.21
CA ASP A 650 -9.33 18.70 -10.36
C ASP A 650 -8.63 17.57 -11.15
N PRO A 651 -7.30 17.40 -11.05
CA PRO A 651 -6.53 16.43 -11.83
C PRO A 651 -7.02 14.99 -11.64
N ALA A 652 -7.42 14.60 -10.43
CA ALA A 652 -7.92 13.24 -10.16
C ALA A 652 -9.30 13.01 -10.80
N LEU A 653 -10.16 14.03 -10.81
CA LEU A 653 -11.44 13.98 -11.51
C LEU A 653 -11.24 13.92 -13.03
N LEU A 654 -10.28 14.67 -13.58
CA LEU A 654 -9.92 14.62 -15.00
C LEU A 654 -9.43 13.23 -15.38
N GLU A 655 -8.46 12.67 -14.65
CA GLU A 655 -7.95 11.31 -14.89
C GLU A 655 -9.08 10.29 -14.87
N ARG A 656 -9.95 10.34 -13.87
CA ARG A 656 -11.08 9.43 -13.75
C ARG A 656 -12.05 9.55 -14.94
N THR A 657 -12.31 10.78 -15.40
CA THR A 657 -13.17 11.06 -16.53
C THR A 657 -12.56 10.54 -17.84
N GLN A 658 -11.28 10.81 -18.07
CA GLN A 658 -10.51 10.30 -19.20
C GLN A 658 -10.54 8.77 -19.27
N LEU A 659 -10.28 8.10 -18.14
CA LEU A 659 -10.32 6.64 -18.05
C LEU A 659 -11.68 6.09 -18.42
N ASN A 660 -12.77 6.69 -17.90
CA ASN A 660 -14.15 6.24 -18.20
C ASN A 660 -14.48 6.39 -19.68
N VAL A 661 -14.17 7.55 -20.28
CA VAL A 661 -14.46 7.81 -21.69
C VAL A 661 -13.60 6.93 -22.59
N TYR A 662 -12.29 6.84 -22.35
CA TYR A 662 -11.38 6.00 -23.15
C TYR A 662 -11.77 4.53 -23.08
N TYR A 663 -12.15 4.05 -21.88
CA TYR A 663 -12.61 2.69 -21.71
C TYR A 663 -13.90 2.42 -22.51
N ALA A 664 -14.89 3.30 -22.41
CA ALA A 664 -16.16 3.14 -23.15
C ALA A 664 -15.95 3.25 -24.67
N SER A 665 -15.08 4.16 -25.12
CA SER A 665 -14.69 4.30 -26.51
C SER A 665 -13.93 3.06 -27.03
N ALA A 666 -13.04 2.51 -26.23
CA ALA A 666 -12.33 1.28 -26.54
C ALA A 666 -13.29 0.08 -26.69
N ASN A 667 -14.25 -0.07 -25.75
CA ASN A 667 -15.27 -1.12 -25.83
C ASN A 667 -16.12 -0.98 -27.10
N ARG A 668 -16.66 0.22 -27.38
CA ARG A 668 -17.45 0.46 -28.61
C ARG A 668 -16.65 0.10 -29.87
N SER A 669 -15.39 0.52 -29.94
CA SER A 669 -14.54 0.22 -31.09
C SER A 669 -14.22 -1.28 -31.18
N PHE A 670 -14.04 -1.95 -30.05
CA PHE A 670 -13.84 -3.40 -29.97
C PHE A 670 -15.06 -4.17 -30.46
N ASP A 671 -16.25 -3.81 -29.97
CA ASP A 671 -17.53 -4.45 -30.34
C ASP A 671 -17.85 -4.27 -31.84
N ASN A 672 -17.42 -3.13 -32.40
CA ASN A 672 -17.55 -2.83 -33.84
C ASN A 672 -16.38 -3.42 -34.66
N ALA A 673 -15.52 -4.25 -34.10
CA ALA A 673 -14.34 -4.83 -34.74
C ALA A 673 -13.33 -3.79 -35.30
N GLN A 674 -13.37 -2.56 -34.80
CA GLN A 674 -12.45 -1.47 -35.14
C GLN A 674 -11.20 -1.54 -34.23
N TYR A 675 -10.46 -2.65 -34.31
CA TYR A 675 -9.38 -2.97 -33.38
C TYR A 675 -8.25 -1.94 -33.31
N ALA A 676 -7.91 -1.29 -34.43
CA ALA A 676 -6.91 -0.23 -34.41
C ALA A 676 -7.35 0.96 -33.53
N GLN A 677 -8.60 1.42 -33.68
CA GLN A 677 -9.14 2.51 -32.86
C GLN A 677 -9.27 2.11 -31.39
N ALA A 678 -9.69 0.87 -31.13
CA ALA A 678 -9.73 0.33 -29.78
C ALA A 678 -8.35 0.37 -29.12
N LYS A 679 -7.30 -0.05 -29.83
CA LYS A 679 -5.89 0.00 -29.33
C LYS A 679 -5.45 1.41 -28.99
N ASP A 680 -5.73 2.41 -29.83
CA ASP A 680 -5.38 3.81 -29.57
C ASP A 680 -6.00 4.31 -28.25
N LYS A 681 -7.27 3.99 -28.01
CA LYS A 681 -7.96 4.36 -26.76
C LYS A 681 -7.45 3.59 -25.55
N ILE A 682 -7.14 2.30 -25.71
CA ILE A 682 -6.52 1.47 -24.67
C ILE A 682 -5.14 2.04 -24.29
N PHE A 683 -4.31 2.39 -25.27
CA PHE A 683 -2.99 2.97 -24.96
C PHE A 683 -3.10 4.35 -24.29
N ALA A 684 -4.09 5.17 -24.68
CA ALA A 684 -4.36 6.42 -23.98
C ALA A 684 -4.72 6.18 -22.51
N ALA A 685 -5.59 5.21 -22.23
CA ALA A 685 -5.97 4.85 -20.88
C ALA A 685 -4.83 4.18 -20.07
N LEU A 686 -4.02 3.34 -20.71
CA LEU A 686 -2.87 2.69 -20.05
C LEU A 686 -1.73 3.65 -19.73
N ARG A 687 -1.62 4.80 -20.42
CA ARG A 687 -0.70 5.88 -19.99
C ARG A 687 -1.07 6.46 -18.64
N LEU A 688 -2.36 6.55 -18.34
CA LEU A 688 -2.87 7.02 -17.05
C LEU A 688 -2.76 5.91 -15.98
N ARG A 689 -3.14 4.68 -16.36
CA ARG A 689 -3.10 3.51 -15.45
C ARG A 689 -2.43 2.30 -16.09
N PRO A 690 -1.09 2.19 -16.03
CA PRO A 690 -0.33 1.13 -16.73
C PRO A 690 -0.65 -0.30 -16.27
N LYS A 691 -1.20 -0.49 -15.08
CA LYS A 691 -1.53 -1.80 -14.48
C LYS A 691 -3.03 -2.12 -14.51
N ALA A 692 -3.82 -1.40 -15.30
CA ALA A 692 -5.26 -1.63 -15.40
C ALA A 692 -5.57 -2.97 -16.10
N LEU A 693 -5.83 -4.01 -15.29
CA LEU A 693 -6.03 -5.40 -15.76
C LEU A 693 -7.08 -5.51 -16.88
N ARG A 694 -8.18 -4.79 -16.76
CA ARG A 694 -9.27 -4.86 -17.75
C ARG A 694 -8.84 -4.35 -19.13
N LEU A 695 -8.01 -3.28 -19.17
CA LEU A 695 -7.47 -2.75 -20.42
C LEU A 695 -6.39 -3.66 -21.00
N LEU A 696 -5.51 -4.20 -20.13
CA LEU A 696 -4.51 -5.16 -20.56
C LEU A 696 -5.15 -6.44 -21.11
N SER A 697 -6.24 -6.92 -20.53
CA SER A 697 -6.97 -8.09 -21.03
C SER A 697 -7.59 -7.81 -22.40
N MET A 698 -8.26 -6.66 -22.56
CA MET A 698 -8.85 -6.28 -23.84
C MET A 698 -7.76 -6.13 -24.92
N LEU A 699 -6.62 -5.54 -24.61
CA LEU A 699 -5.49 -5.45 -25.53
C LEU A 699 -4.98 -6.84 -25.91
N THR A 700 -4.88 -7.76 -24.95
CA THR A 700 -4.48 -9.16 -25.20
C THR A 700 -5.45 -9.84 -26.16
N GLU A 701 -6.75 -9.67 -25.95
CA GLU A 701 -7.80 -10.23 -26.84
C GLU A 701 -7.66 -9.66 -28.26
N ILE A 702 -7.43 -8.36 -28.41
CA ILE A 702 -7.20 -7.73 -29.71
C ILE A 702 -5.98 -8.32 -30.39
N GLU A 703 -4.86 -8.49 -29.67
CA GLU A 703 -3.63 -9.06 -30.25
C GLU A 703 -3.84 -10.54 -30.66
N ILE A 704 -4.62 -11.30 -29.90
CA ILE A 704 -5.00 -12.67 -30.26
C ILE A 704 -5.84 -12.68 -31.54
N ILE A 705 -6.87 -11.82 -31.65
CA ILE A 705 -7.73 -11.70 -32.82
C ILE A 705 -6.91 -11.30 -34.07
N ASN A 706 -5.99 -10.37 -33.92
CA ASN A 706 -5.10 -9.91 -34.99
C ASN A 706 -3.94 -10.89 -35.29
N LYS A 707 -3.89 -12.04 -34.60
CA LYS A 707 -2.83 -13.06 -34.70
C LYS A 707 -1.44 -12.55 -34.37
N GLN A 708 -1.34 -11.49 -33.57
CA GLN A 708 -0.08 -10.95 -33.06
C GLN A 708 0.32 -11.70 -31.77
N TYR A 709 0.56 -13.00 -31.90
CA TYR A 709 0.70 -13.92 -30.78
C TYR A 709 1.88 -13.58 -29.86
N SER A 710 3.00 -13.07 -30.43
CA SER A 710 4.16 -12.65 -29.63
C SER A 710 3.84 -11.48 -28.71
N GLU A 711 3.03 -10.51 -29.15
CA GLU A 711 2.62 -9.38 -28.31
C GLU A 711 1.61 -9.83 -27.27
N ALA A 712 0.67 -10.74 -27.64
CA ALA A 712 -0.24 -11.35 -26.69
C ALA A 712 0.50 -12.10 -25.58
N GLU A 713 1.57 -12.85 -25.89
CA GLU A 713 2.43 -13.54 -24.90
C GLU A 713 3.05 -12.58 -23.89
N LYS A 714 3.58 -11.44 -24.35
CA LYS A 714 4.15 -10.42 -23.47
C LYS A 714 3.10 -9.84 -22.52
N LEU A 715 1.90 -9.57 -23.03
CA LEU A 715 0.79 -9.05 -22.23
C LEU A 715 0.31 -10.07 -21.21
N VAL A 716 0.16 -11.34 -21.59
CA VAL A 716 -0.18 -12.46 -20.70
C VAL A 716 0.86 -12.56 -19.58
N ALA A 717 2.17 -12.50 -19.90
CA ALA A 717 3.23 -12.52 -18.90
C ALA A 717 3.20 -11.28 -17.98
N GLN A 718 2.86 -10.10 -18.51
CA GLN A 718 2.68 -8.89 -17.70
C GLN A 718 1.50 -9.02 -16.74
N ILE A 719 0.36 -9.52 -17.22
CA ILE A 719 -0.85 -9.77 -16.41
C ILE A 719 -0.55 -10.81 -15.33
N GLY A 720 0.27 -11.82 -15.60
CA GLY A 720 0.65 -12.86 -14.65
C GLY A 720 1.30 -12.34 -13.37
N LYS A 721 2.07 -11.25 -13.47
CA LYS A 721 2.66 -10.56 -12.31
C LYS A 721 1.63 -9.81 -11.46
N LEU A 722 0.43 -9.57 -11.99
CA LEU A 722 -0.63 -8.81 -11.34
C LEU A 722 -1.81 -9.69 -10.91
N ASN A 723 -2.13 -10.68 -11.73
CA ASN A 723 -3.28 -11.57 -11.54
C ASN A 723 -3.05 -12.91 -12.29
N GLU A 724 -2.54 -13.90 -11.58
CA GLU A 724 -2.22 -15.20 -12.14
C GLU A 724 -3.43 -15.93 -12.76
N PRO A 725 -4.61 -16.06 -12.10
CA PRO A 725 -5.75 -16.74 -12.69
C PRO A 725 -6.22 -16.11 -14.02
N LEU A 726 -6.20 -14.79 -14.12
CA LEU A 726 -6.58 -14.08 -15.34
C LEU A 726 -5.55 -14.31 -16.46
N SER A 727 -4.27 -14.30 -16.12
CA SER A 727 -3.19 -14.61 -17.06
C SER A 727 -3.32 -16.01 -17.65
N LEU A 728 -3.57 -17.01 -16.80
CA LEU A 728 -3.78 -18.39 -17.23
C LEU A 728 -5.03 -18.54 -18.11
N GLN A 729 -6.10 -17.81 -17.80
CA GLN A 729 -7.28 -17.79 -18.67
C GLN A 729 -6.97 -17.22 -20.05
N LEU A 730 -6.27 -16.08 -20.13
CA LEU A 730 -5.86 -15.47 -21.38
C LEU A 730 -4.81 -16.29 -22.15
N ALA A 731 -3.93 -16.99 -21.43
CA ALA A 731 -3.04 -17.98 -22.04
C ALA A 731 -3.81 -19.11 -22.70
N GLY A 732 -4.87 -19.60 -22.08
CA GLY A 732 -5.78 -20.59 -22.66
C GLY A 732 -6.47 -20.07 -23.92
N ASP A 733 -6.91 -18.80 -23.94
CA ASP A 733 -7.46 -18.16 -25.13
C ASP A 733 -6.42 -18.06 -26.26
N LEU A 734 -5.19 -17.68 -25.93
CA LEU A 734 -4.07 -17.60 -26.86
C LEU A 734 -3.70 -18.97 -27.46
N PHE A 735 -3.57 -20.02 -26.61
CA PHE A 735 -3.28 -21.37 -27.08
C PHE A 735 -4.42 -21.93 -27.93
N THR A 736 -5.69 -21.60 -27.60
CA THR A 736 -6.84 -21.95 -28.42
C THR A 736 -6.74 -21.32 -29.82
N ALA A 737 -6.36 -20.04 -29.90
CA ALA A 737 -6.19 -19.33 -31.16
C ALA A 737 -5.01 -19.85 -31.99
N LYS A 738 -3.96 -20.37 -31.34
CA LYS A 738 -2.84 -21.05 -31.98
C LYS A 738 -3.15 -22.50 -32.39
N ALA A 739 -4.33 -23.01 -32.03
CA ALA A 739 -4.72 -24.43 -32.18
C ALA A 739 -3.88 -25.42 -31.33
N GLU A 740 -3.23 -24.94 -30.28
CA GLU A 740 -2.46 -25.71 -29.29
C GLU A 740 -3.43 -26.22 -28.20
N ILE A 741 -4.28 -27.16 -28.53
CA ILE A 741 -5.43 -27.52 -27.70
C ILE A 741 -5.05 -28.08 -26.34
N ASP A 742 -4.00 -28.91 -26.25
CA ASP A 742 -3.56 -29.49 -24.99
C ASP A 742 -3.04 -28.40 -24.03
N ASN A 743 -2.25 -27.45 -24.53
CA ASN A 743 -1.77 -26.30 -23.76
C ASN A 743 -2.94 -25.40 -23.31
N ALA A 744 -3.96 -25.25 -24.15
CA ALA A 744 -5.17 -24.48 -23.80
C ALA A 744 -5.95 -25.14 -22.65
N ILE A 745 -6.15 -26.46 -22.73
CA ILE A 745 -6.82 -27.25 -21.68
C ILE A 745 -6.04 -27.15 -20.35
N ASP A 746 -4.72 -27.26 -20.42
CA ASP A 746 -3.85 -27.18 -19.23
C ASP A 746 -3.95 -25.78 -18.57
N ALA A 747 -3.80 -24.71 -19.36
CA ALA A 747 -3.90 -23.34 -18.88
C ALA A 747 -5.28 -23.02 -18.27
N TYR A 748 -6.37 -23.40 -18.93
CA TYR A 748 -7.70 -23.21 -18.39
C TYR A 748 -7.96 -24.07 -17.13
N SER A 749 -7.40 -25.27 -17.06
CA SER A 749 -7.54 -26.13 -15.89
C SER A 749 -6.85 -25.52 -14.68
N GLN A 750 -5.61 -25.03 -14.84
CA GLN A 750 -4.88 -24.34 -13.78
C GLN A 750 -5.62 -23.08 -13.32
N ALA A 751 -6.11 -22.24 -14.24
CA ALA A 751 -6.92 -21.07 -13.92
C ALA A 751 -8.17 -21.46 -13.12
N TRP A 752 -8.84 -22.55 -13.48
CA TRP A 752 -10.06 -23.01 -12.84
C TRP A 752 -9.82 -23.54 -11.42
N GLU A 753 -8.68 -24.24 -11.18
CA GLU A 753 -8.32 -24.69 -9.84
C GLU A 753 -8.08 -23.51 -8.87
N ILE A 754 -7.52 -22.39 -9.37
CA ILE A 754 -7.24 -21.20 -8.54
C ILE A 754 -8.54 -20.41 -8.32
N ARG A 755 -9.31 -20.15 -9.40
CA ARG A 755 -10.50 -19.30 -9.35
C ARG A 755 -11.57 -19.74 -10.34
N PRO A 756 -12.44 -20.67 -9.97
CA PRO A 756 -13.53 -21.13 -10.82
C PRO A 756 -14.48 -19.97 -11.18
N ASN A 757 -14.83 -19.86 -12.48
CA ASN A 757 -15.88 -18.97 -12.94
C ASN A 757 -16.63 -19.57 -14.12
N GLU A 758 -17.85 -19.05 -14.38
CA GLU A 758 -18.78 -19.59 -15.36
C GLU A 758 -18.21 -19.58 -16.79
N LEU A 759 -17.55 -18.47 -17.19
CA LEU A 759 -16.98 -18.32 -18.54
C LEU A 759 -15.85 -19.32 -18.78
N LEU A 760 -14.93 -19.40 -17.83
CA LEU A 760 -13.81 -20.33 -17.87
C LEU A 760 -14.27 -21.78 -17.93
N SER A 761 -15.28 -22.11 -17.11
CA SER A 761 -15.87 -23.46 -17.07
C SER A 761 -16.48 -23.83 -18.43
N LYS A 762 -17.19 -22.91 -19.08
CA LYS A 762 -17.75 -23.13 -20.43
C LYS A 762 -16.66 -23.37 -21.48
N ARG A 763 -15.58 -22.57 -21.46
CA ARG A 763 -14.44 -22.69 -22.38
C ARG A 763 -13.73 -24.03 -22.20
N LEU A 764 -13.39 -24.38 -20.97
CA LEU A 764 -12.71 -25.64 -20.66
C LEU A 764 -13.58 -26.85 -21.03
N TYR A 765 -14.88 -26.83 -20.67
CA TYR A 765 -15.80 -27.91 -21.07
C TYR A 765 -15.89 -28.05 -22.59
N ALA A 766 -15.97 -26.94 -23.31
CA ALA A 766 -16.08 -26.98 -24.78
C ALA A 766 -14.86 -27.62 -25.46
N LEU A 767 -13.65 -27.36 -24.95
CA LEU A 767 -12.43 -27.98 -25.45
C LEU A 767 -12.36 -29.46 -25.07
N LEU A 768 -12.62 -29.79 -23.80
CA LEU A 768 -12.64 -31.19 -23.33
C LEU A 768 -13.66 -32.01 -24.10
N ASN A 769 -14.85 -31.46 -24.38
CA ASN A 769 -15.90 -32.19 -25.09
C ASN A 769 -15.54 -32.49 -26.58
N LYS A 770 -14.68 -31.65 -27.18
CA LYS A 770 -14.15 -31.89 -28.53
C LYS A 770 -13.04 -32.93 -28.57
N THR A 771 -12.24 -33.02 -27.50
CA THR A 771 -11.03 -33.87 -27.47
C THR A 771 -11.24 -35.15 -26.70
N ASN A 772 -11.96 -35.16 -25.59
CA ASN A 772 -12.17 -36.30 -24.72
C ASN A 772 -13.49 -36.18 -23.94
N ALA A 773 -14.55 -36.78 -24.48
CA ALA A 773 -15.90 -36.71 -23.89
C ALA A 773 -15.95 -37.26 -22.43
N ARG A 774 -15.10 -38.22 -22.09
CA ARG A 774 -15.04 -38.78 -20.73
C ARG A 774 -14.47 -37.76 -19.74
N GLN A 775 -13.41 -37.03 -20.12
CA GLN A 775 -12.85 -35.96 -19.29
C GLN A 775 -13.84 -34.79 -19.18
N ALA A 776 -14.56 -34.45 -20.27
CA ALA A 776 -15.58 -33.41 -20.25
C ALA A 776 -16.70 -33.75 -19.23
N ALA A 777 -17.20 -34.99 -19.24
CA ALA A 777 -18.22 -35.43 -18.29
C ALA A 777 -17.71 -35.38 -16.83
N THR A 778 -16.46 -35.79 -16.58
CA THR A 778 -15.85 -35.71 -15.25
C THR A 778 -15.70 -34.25 -14.80
N PHE A 779 -15.22 -33.38 -15.68
CA PHE A 779 -15.09 -31.94 -15.39
C PHE A 779 -16.47 -31.30 -15.11
N LEU A 780 -17.47 -31.62 -15.89
CA LEU A 780 -18.82 -31.08 -15.74
C LEU A 780 -19.43 -31.47 -14.37
N GLN A 781 -19.14 -32.69 -13.89
CA GLN A 781 -19.54 -33.10 -12.55
C GLN A 781 -18.82 -32.30 -11.47
N ARG A 782 -17.52 -32.07 -11.61
CA ARG A 782 -16.72 -31.22 -10.69
C ARG A 782 -17.24 -29.78 -10.67
N TRP A 783 -17.57 -29.22 -11.85
CA TRP A 783 -18.15 -27.89 -11.97
C TRP A 783 -19.50 -27.77 -11.24
N LEU A 784 -20.39 -28.74 -11.41
CA LEU A 784 -21.66 -28.80 -10.69
C LEU A 784 -21.48 -28.91 -9.17
N THR A 785 -20.47 -29.68 -8.72
CA THR A 785 -20.15 -29.81 -7.30
C THR A 785 -19.60 -28.50 -6.73
N ALA A 786 -18.72 -27.83 -7.45
CA ALA A 786 -18.15 -26.55 -7.04
C ALA A 786 -19.17 -25.39 -7.06
N ASN A 787 -20.12 -25.45 -8.01
CA ASN A 787 -21.19 -24.44 -8.16
C ASN A 787 -22.53 -25.11 -8.45
N PRO A 788 -23.22 -25.60 -7.41
CA PRO A 788 -24.52 -26.26 -7.57
C PRO A 788 -25.60 -25.40 -8.21
N SER A 789 -25.50 -24.08 -8.11
CA SER A 789 -26.46 -23.12 -8.68
C SER A 789 -26.18 -22.77 -10.14
N SER A 790 -25.13 -23.27 -10.77
CA SER A 790 -24.79 -23.01 -12.17
C SER A 790 -25.84 -23.58 -13.12
N ARG A 791 -26.62 -22.72 -13.75
CA ARG A 791 -27.59 -23.11 -14.77
C ARG A 791 -26.94 -23.69 -16.00
N ALA A 792 -25.80 -23.15 -16.42
CA ALA A 792 -25.07 -23.64 -17.58
C ALA A 792 -24.57 -25.08 -17.37
N ALA A 793 -23.97 -25.34 -16.21
CA ALA A 793 -23.52 -26.68 -15.88
C ALA A 793 -24.68 -27.69 -15.78
N ALA A 794 -25.80 -27.27 -15.16
CA ALA A 794 -27.00 -28.08 -15.08
C ALA A 794 -27.61 -28.39 -16.46
N ALA A 795 -27.68 -27.39 -17.34
CA ALA A 795 -28.19 -27.55 -18.71
C ALA A 795 -27.28 -28.47 -19.54
N LEU A 796 -25.96 -28.31 -19.47
CA LEU A 796 -25.01 -29.17 -20.16
C LEU A 796 -25.09 -30.61 -19.65
N ARG A 797 -25.14 -30.79 -18.34
CA ARG A 797 -25.23 -32.12 -17.74
C ARG A 797 -26.55 -32.82 -18.04
N SER A 798 -27.66 -32.08 -17.95
CA SER A 798 -28.98 -32.66 -18.30
C SER A 798 -29.03 -33.08 -19.77
N ARG A 799 -28.47 -32.30 -20.68
CA ARG A 799 -28.37 -32.67 -22.11
C ARG A 799 -27.60 -33.96 -22.29
N ASP A 800 -26.42 -34.08 -21.69
CA ASP A 800 -25.56 -35.23 -21.80
C ASP A 800 -26.25 -36.50 -21.21
N LEU A 801 -27.00 -36.35 -20.12
CA LEU A 801 -27.78 -37.40 -19.49
C LEU A 801 -28.98 -37.80 -20.35
N LEU A 802 -29.67 -36.85 -20.99
CA LEU A 802 -30.76 -37.14 -21.95
C LEU A 802 -30.26 -37.96 -23.14
N VAL A 803 -29.13 -37.57 -23.72
CA VAL A 803 -28.50 -38.31 -24.84
C VAL A 803 -28.06 -39.70 -24.40
N ALA A 804 -27.59 -39.88 -23.16
CA ALA A 804 -27.23 -41.15 -22.60
C ALA A 804 -28.43 -42.05 -22.16
N GLY A 805 -29.66 -41.51 -22.21
CA GLY A 805 -30.85 -42.20 -21.75
C GLY A 805 -30.99 -42.26 -20.21
N ASP A 806 -30.19 -41.52 -19.48
CA ASP A 806 -30.27 -41.48 -18.01
C ASP A 806 -31.25 -40.39 -17.53
N PHE A 807 -32.52 -40.64 -17.80
CA PHE A 807 -33.59 -39.65 -17.53
C PHE A 807 -33.79 -39.41 -16.03
N ASN A 808 -33.56 -40.44 -15.22
CA ASN A 808 -33.70 -40.31 -13.76
C ASN A 808 -32.70 -39.29 -13.15
N GLN A 809 -31.49 -39.22 -13.69
CA GLN A 809 -30.51 -38.20 -13.27
C GLN A 809 -30.72 -36.85 -13.96
N ALA A 810 -31.29 -36.83 -15.17
CA ALA A 810 -31.57 -35.56 -15.88
C ALA A 810 -32.70 -34.75 -15.24
N ILE A 811 -33.79 -35.41 -14.79
CA ILE A 811 -34.97 -34.76 -14.23
C ILE A 811 -34.67 -33.77 -13.12
N PRO A 812 -33.92 -34.10 -12.04
CA PRO A 812 -33.65 -33.15 -10.97
C PRO A 812 -32.91 -31.88 -11.43
N LEU A 813 -32.07 -32.00 -12.45
CA LEU A 813 -31.35 -30.87 -13.02
C LEU A 813 -32.29 -29.97 -13.84
N LEU A 814 -33.16 -30.56 -14.64
CA LEU A 814 -34.16 -29.86 -15.45
C LEU A 814 -35.23 -29.17 -14.57
N GLU A 815 -35.66 -29.82 -13.48
CA GLU A 815 -36.58 -29.24 -12.50
C GLU A 815 -35.98 -28.00 -11.84
N ARG A 816 -34.71 -28.07 -11.39
CA ARG A 816 -33.98 -26.94 -10.82
C ARG A 816 -33.84 -25.80 -11.81
N ILE A 817 -33.55 -26.04 -13.09
CA ILE A 817 -33.53 -25.02 -14.15
C ILE A 817 -34.92 -24.38 -14.29
N ARG A 818 -36.01 -25.19 -14.25
CA ARG A 818 -37.39 -24.70 -14.35
C ARG A 818 -37.76 -23.78 -13.16
N GLU A 819 -37.35 -24.11 -11.95
CA GLU A 819 -37.57 -23.26 -10.76
C GLU A 819 -37.06 -21.84 -10.96
N ASN A 820 -35.87 -21.69 -11.57
CA ASN A 820 -35.24 -20.41 -11.81
C ASN A 820 -35.66 -19.72 -13.13
N THR A 821 -36.13 -20.51 -14.10
CA THR A 821 -36.57 -20.04 -15.45
C THR A 821 -37.80 -20.81 -15.89
N PRO A 822 -38.99 -20.50 -15.31
CA PRO A 822 -40.17 -21.29 -15.47
C PRO A 822 -40.72 -21.31 -16.90
N ASP A 823 -40.33 -20.34 -17.74
CA ASP A 823 -40.81 -20.18 -19.11
C ASP A 823 -39.72 -20.51 -20.16
N ASN A 824 -38.67 -21.19 -19.76
CA ASN A 824 -37.63 -21.64 -20.69
C ASN A 824 -38.15 -22.84 -21.53
N VAL A 825 -38.54 -22.57 -22.75
CA VAL A 825 -39.14 -23.53 -23.67
C VAL A 825 -38.32 -24.79 -23.87
N THR A 826 -36.99 -24.62 -24.14
CA THR A 826 -36.08 -25.75 -24.35
C THR A 826 -35.99 -26.65 -23.10
N ASN A 827 -35.94 -26.06 -21.93
CA ASN A 827 -35.89 -26.81 -20.67
C ASN A 827 -37.22 -27.52 -20.38
N LEU A 828 -38.34 -26.85 -20.63
CA LEU A 828 -39.69 -27.46 -20.50
C LEU A 828 -39.86 -28.62 -21.45
N ASN A 829 -39.46 -28.50 -22.71
CA ASN A 829 -39.51 -29.57 -23.69
C ASN A 829 -38.67 -30.79 -23.28
N ASN A 830 -37.44 -30.53 -22.89
CA ASN A 830 -36.53 -31.58 -22.42
C ASN A 830 -37.01 -32.28 -21.13
N LEU A 831 -37.61 -31.51 -20.21
CA LEU A 831 -38.22 -32.06 -18.99
C LEU A 831 -39.46 -32.87 -19.29
N ALA A 832 -40.34 -32.43 -20.18
CA ALA A 832 -41.50 -33.17 -20.63
C ALA A 832 -41.09 -34.52 -21.25
N TRP A 833 -40.11 -34.50 -22.14
CA TRP A 833 -39.53 -35.71 -22.73
C TRP A 833 -38.97 -36.66 -21.66
N ALA A 834 -38.16 -36.14 -20.73
CA ALA A 834 -37.59 -36.93 -19.66
C ALA A 834 -38.65 -37.56 -18.76
N TYR A 835 -39.71 -36.82 -18.41
CA TYR A 835 -40.85 -37.31 -17.66
C TYR A 835 -41.57 -38.44 -18.41
N GLN A 836 -41.80 -38.28 -19.71
CA GLN A 836 -42.44 -39.32 -20.54
C GLN A 836 -41.64 -40.62 -20.52
N GLN A 837 -40.31 -40.53 -20.64
CA GLN A 837 -39.43 -41.70 -20.67
C GLN A 837 -39.41 -42.50 -19.35
N VAL A 838 -39.73 -41.85 -18.23
CA VAL A 838 -39.85 -42.55 -16.91
C VAL A 838 -41.30 -42.81 -16.48
N GLY A 839 -42.26 -42.46 -17.31
CA GLY A 839 -43.71 -42.68 -17.03
C GLY A 839 -44.26 -41.68 -15.99
N ASP A 840 -43.68 -40.50 -15.85
CA ASP A 840 -44.15 -39.47 -14.90
C ASP A 840 -45.38 -38.73 -15.47
N ALA A 841 -46.49 -38.74 -14.74
CA ALA A 841 -47.73 -38.13 -15.14
C ALA A 841 -47.65 -36.62 -15.41
N ARG A 842 -46.60 -35.93 -15.00
CA ARG A 842 -46.37 -34.49 -15.25
C ARG A 842 -45.96 -34.19 -16.69
N ALA A 843 -45.61 -35.20 -17.50
CA ALA A 843 -45.10 -35.06 -18.87
C ALA A 843 -46.03 -34.18 -19.74
N ALA A 844 -47.33 -34.56 -19.82
CA ALA A 844 -48.30 -33.87 -20.67
C ALA A 844 -48.51 -32.40 -20.26
N SER A 845 -48.60 -32.12 -18.98
CA SER A 845 -48.79 -30.75 -18.49
C SER A 845 -47.60 -29.83 -18.76
N VAL A 846 -46.38 -30.35 -18.67
CA VAL A 846 -45.15 -29.61 -18.97
C VAL A 846 -44.96 -29.41 -20.46
N ALA A 847 -45.27 -30.42 -21.28
CA ALA A 847 -45.27 -30.32 -22.74
C ALA A 847 -46.31 -29.30 -23.25
N ALA A 848 -47.52 -29.31 -22.70
CA ALA A 848 -48.54 -28.32 -23.01
C ALA A 848 -48.09 -26.89 -22.72
N LYS A 849 -47.43 -26.67 -21.58
CA LYS A 849 -46.85 -25.35 -21.27
C LYS A 849 -45.75 -24.96 -22.25
N ALA A 850 -44.87 -25.87 -22.63
CA ALA A 850 -43.83 -25.59 -23.62
C ALA A 850 -44.46 -25.21 -24.99
N TYR A 851 -45.49 -25.93 -25.42
CA TYR A 851 -46.21 -25.67 -26.66
C TYR A 851 -46.95 -24.33 -26.61
N GLN A 852 -47.60 -24.01 -25.51
CA GLN A 852 -48.27 -22.71 -25.32
C GLN A 852 -47.30 -21.53 -25.49
N LEU A 853 -46.07 -21.69 -25.05
CA LEU A 853 -45.01 -20.66 -25.12
C LEU A 853 -44.38 -20.58 -26.53
N ALA A 854 -44.29 -21.68 -27.25
CA ALA A 854 -43.65 -21.76 -28.56
C ALA A 854 -44.34 -22.74 -29.52
N PRO A 855 -45.55 -22.42 -29.99
CA PRO A 855 -46.39 -23.32 -30.84
C PRO A 855 -45.78 -23.54 -32.24
N ASP A 856 -44.92 -22.67 -32.70
CA ASP A 856 -44.28 -22.74 -34.00
C ASP A 856 -42.89 -23.40 -33.96
N THR A 857 -42.56 -24.16 -32.90
CA THR A 857 -41.32 -24.93 -32.79
C THR A 857 -41.59 -26.39 -33.02
N ALA A 858 -41.09 -26.96 -34.12
CA ALA A 858 -41.36 -28.36 -34.55
C ALA A 858 -41.08 -29.37 -33.42
N ALA A 859 -39.92 -29.29 -32.76
CA ALA A 859 -39.52 -30.19 -31.68
C ALA A 859 -40.46 -30.12 -30.45
N VAL A 860 -41.07 -28.96 -30.19
CA VAL A 860 -42.03 -28.79 -29.08
C VAL A 860 -43.40 -29.37 -29.43
N ALA A 861 -43.86 -29.13 -30.65
CA ALA A 861 -45.08 -29.70 -31.17
C ALA A 861 -44.98 -31.24 -31.25
N ASP A 862 -43.86 -31.76 -31.72
CA ASP A 862 -43.59 -33.20 -31.79
C ASP A 862 -43.58 -33.83 -30.39
N THR A 863 -42.77 -33.28 -29.44
CA THR A 863 -42.73 -33.81 -28.07
C THR A 863 -44.10 -33.83 -27.41
N TYR A 864 -44.89 -32.76 -27.57
CA TYR A 864 -46.24 -32.71 -26.98
C TYR A 864 -47.20 -33.68 -27.69
N GLY A 865 -47.21 -33.74 -29.02
CA GLY A 865 -47.98 -34.67 -29.78
C GLY A 865 -47.69 -36.12 -29.49
N TRP A 866 -46.36 -36.46 -29.38
CA TRP A 866 -45.94 -37.81 -29.03
C TRP A 866 -46.37 -38.23 -27.61
N ILE A 867 -46.24 -37.33 -26.61
CA ILE A 867 -46.71 -37.57 -25.25
C ILE A 867 -48.21 -37.81 -25.21
N LEU A 868 -49.02 -37.04 -25.92
CA LEU A 868 -50.48 -37.25 -26.03
C LEU A 868 -50.80 -38.59 -26.68
N TYR A 869 -50.10 -38.95 -27.74
CA TYR A 869 -50.28 -40.28 -28.38
C TYR A 869 -50.03 -41.41 -27.40
N GLN A 870 -48.94 -41.35 -26.63
CA GLN A 870 -48.64 -42.39 -25.64
C GLN A 870 -49.63 -42.43 -24.46
N ASN A 871 -50.30 -41.31 -24.19
CA ASN A 871 -51.41 -41.22 -23.24
C ASN A 871 -52.74 -41.64 -23.75
N GLY A 872 -52.88 -41.98 -25.06
CA GLY A 872 -54.12 -42.43 -25.68
C GLY A 872 -54.97 -41.29 -26.29
N GLU A 873 -54.47 -40.05 -26.26
CA GLU A 873 -55.22 -38.88 -26.80
C GLU A 873 -54.88 -38.72 -28.32
N ARG A 874 -55.23 -39.74 -29.08
CA ARG A 874 -54.80 -39.93 -30.48
C ARG A 874 -55.16 -38.79 -31.43
N GLU A 875 -56.40 -38.24 -31.36
CA GLU A 875 -56.90 -37.22 -32.28
C GLU A 875 -56.05 -35.94 -32.12
N GLN A 876 -55.82 -35.45 -30.86
CA GLN A 876 -55.03 -34.27 -30.58
C GLN A 876 -53.54 -34.49 -30.90
N ALA A 877 -53.06 -35.70 -30.65
CA ALA A 877 -51.69 -36.08 -30.98
C ALA A 877 -51.42 -35.97 -32.50
N ILE A 878 -52.31 -36.48 -33.35
CA ILE A 878 -52.16 -36.41 -34.80
C ILE A 878 -52.11 -34.95 -35.25
N GLU A 879 -53.01 -34.09 -34.77
CA GLU A 879 -53.02 -32.67 -35.12
C GLU A 879 -51.69 -31.96 -34.81
N LEU A 880 -51.14 -32.20 -33.63
CA LEU A 880 -49.86 -31.63 -33.22
C LEU A 880 -48.67 -32.19 -33.98
N LEU A 881 -48.65 -33.47 -34.28
CA LEU A 881 -47.59 -34.13 -35.04
C LEU A 881 -47.66 -33.71 -36.54
N GLU A 882 -48.84 -33.49 -37.08
CA GLU A 882 -49.01 -32.89 -38.41
C GLU A 882 -48.43 -31.49 -38.46
N ARG A 883 -48.71 -30.68 -37.41
CA ARG A 883 -48.10 -29.36 -37.23
C ARG A 883 -46.59 -29.41 -37.12
N ALA A 884 -46.04 -30.37 -36.41
CA ALA A 884 -44.63 -30.59 -36.30
C ALA A 884 -43.96 -30.91 -37.66
N VAL A 885 -44.57 -31.78 -38.44
CA VAL A 885 -44.12 -32.12 -39.81
C VAL A 885 -44.19 -30.90 -40.75
N GLU A 886 -45.25 -30.06 -40.61
CA GLU A 886 -45.36 -28.82 -41.38
C GLU A 886 -44.21 -27.85 -41.07
N LEU A 887 -43.81 -27.75 -39.79
CA LEU A 887 -42.77 -26.88 -39.33
C LEU A 887 -41.36 -27.38 -39.67
N ASP A 888 -41.17 -28.74 -39.71
CA ASP A 888 -39.90 -29.35 -40.14
C ASP A 888 -40.17 -30.67 -40.89
N SER A 889 -40.42 -30.54 -42.18
CA SER A 889 -40.72 -31.67 -43.07
C SER A 889 -39.48 -32.55 -43.36
N SER A 890 -38.29 -32.09 -43.04
CA SER A 890 -37.03 -32.82 -43.23
C SER A 890 -36.67 -33.78 -42.09
N ASN A 891 -37.32 -33.65 -40.95
CA ASN A 891 -37.04 -34.45 -39.77
C ASN A 891 -37.69 -35.80 -39.80
N ALA A 892 -36.88 -36.86 -40.01
CA ALA A 892 -37.37 -38.25 -40.15
C ALA A 892 -37.99 -38.78 -38.84
N GLU A 893 -37.58 -38.32 -37.66
CA GLU A 893 -38.11 -38.74 -36.38
C GLU A 893 -39.55 -38.19 -36.19
N ILE A 894 -39.75 -36.92 -36.48
CA ILE A 894 -41.11 -36.30 -36.44
C ILE A 894 -42.06 -37.01 -37.40
N ALA A 895 -41.59 -37.30 -38.61
CA ALA A 895 -42.39 -38.06 -39.62
C ALA A 895 -42.71 -39.49 -39.14
N ALA A 896 -41.77 -40.16 -38.41
CA ALA A 896 -42.03 -41.47 -37.87
C ALA A 896 -43.07 -41.45 -36.74
N HIS A 897 -43.00 -40.46 -35.81
CA HIS A 897 -43.99 -40.23 -34.76
C HIS A 897 -45.42 -40.03 -35.35
N LEU A 898 -45.51 -39.17 -36.36
CA LEU A 898 -46.80 -38.98 -37.04
C LEU A 898 -47.32 -40.27 -37.69
N ASN A 899 -46.50 -41.02 -38.41
CA ASN A 899 -46.87 -42.26 -39.05
C ASN A 899 -47.31 -43.29 -38.02
N GLU A 900 -46.66 -43.41 -36.91
CA GLU A 900 -47.02 -44.31 -35.82
C GLU A 900 -48.38 -43.89 -35.20
N ALA A 901 -48.54 -42.59 -34.93
CA ALA A 901 -49.85 -42.10 -34.42
C ALA A 901 -51.01 -42.33 -35.34
N LYS A 902 -50.78 -42.28 -36.68
CA LYS A 902 -51.82 -42.56 -37.65
C LYS A 902 -52.18 -44.06 -37.87
N ASN A 903 -51.15 -44.92 -37.86
CA ASN A 903 -51.25 -46.32 -38.25
C ASN A 903 -51.04 -47.28 -37.07
N GLY A 904 -50.59 -46.84 -35.89
CA GLY A 904 -50.47 -47.70 -34.72
C GLY A 904 -51.87 -48.14 -34.23
N ALA A 905 -51.95 -49.42 -33.73
CA ALA A 905 -53.17 -50.07 -33.29
C ALA A 905 -53.72 -49.52 -31.97
#